data_6dd896c01bbf855ce82f16d18d9147a6
#
_entry.id   6dd896c01bbf855ce82f16d18d9147a6
#
_cell.length_a   1.000
_cell.length_b   1.000
_cell.length_c   1.000
_cell.angle_alpha   90.00
_cell.angle_beta   90.00
_cell.angle_gamma   90.00
#
_symmetry.space_group_name_H-M   'P 1'
#
loop_
_entity.id
_entity.type
_entity.pdbx_description
1 polymer ?
#
loop_
_entity_poly.entity_id
_entity_poly.type
_entity_poly.pdbx_seq_one_letter_code
_entity_poly.pdbx_strand_id
1 'polypeptide(L)'
;MNGPQHPLTGIRVLEMGSRVAAPYVGKLLADAGADVCKVESPAGDPFRRWSASGATIPMGGDAAWFRFLNGGKRSAVVDLGVDGGRDELLHLVAGADLVIDDHDPADARALGITADDLRAVNPAVVVATLTPFGTTGPWADRPANDFVLQALVGSTEVRGMPGEEPVSVGGDLGDFTAAAFAAPAALSATLAARASGHGAHVDCSQYEAMMHSFQVFRPMYESMAPDYEFPRQFMIPSIEPASDGMVALCCVTGQQWQDFCAMIGAPEFGDDPMFLSFIGRLERKEEVWERIHAFTKAHTVDEIVEVASAFRIPCGPVGDGLTLPGYDHFVERGVFVDHPQGFIGPRPSIGFSESTLAPRRPAPSLGDAGDEPDDGPGPVLGTDPARPLAGVRILDLGTFWAGPVAASFLRVLGADLVKVESHVRLDGMRWAAGYQRDHLWEWSPGYHGANPGKTLVTLDLTTDAGQEVLGTLLDTADVVIENFSPRVMDSWGVTWDAVRRRNPRAVYLRAPAFGLDGPWRDRVGFAMTMEQVGGLANRTGHPDGPRLLPQGPVDMFAAMHAAVAVLLALADRERTGTGQLIEAPLIEAALQASAEQVVEASAYGNVLGCLGNRSAAATPQGLYRTAEDDRWLAVSIETDAQWANLQGLVDGLDDLDRHGDADRIDEVLGAWSRGQAGRESEERLWQAGVPAAFCVHPNHSGGTAQHEFRGFLQWYEHPVTGSTPYFSYPFLVDGARLSLGGPAPTLGQHTDQVLESLGLDEAAIARLREQGVTDDWPVGIPRP
;
A
#
# COMPACT_ATOMS: atom_id res chain seq x y z
N MET A 1 11.50 -24.73 -29.72
CA MET A 1 12.04 -24.44 -28.38
C MET A 1 11.14 -23.37 -27.84
N ASN A 2 10.28 -23.71 -26.86
CA ASN A 2 9.45 -22.70 -26.20
C ASN A 2 10.39 -21.68 -25.55
N GLY A 3 10.12 -20.39 -25.76
CA GLY A 3 10.85 -19.31 -25.09
C GLY A 3 10.76 -19.41 -23.56
N PRO A 4 11.45 -18.56 -22.80
CA PRO A 4 11.36 -18.57 -21.35
C PRO A 4 9.89 -18.38 -20.95
N GLN A 5 9.35 -19.33 -20.17
CA GLN A 5 7.98 -19.26 -19.68
C GLN A 5 7.93 -18.37 -18.46
N HIS A 6 7.17 -17.26 -18.52
CA HIS A 6 6.94 -16.35 -17.40
C HIS A 6 5.87 -16.89 -16.45
N PRO A 7 5.80 -16.43 -15.21
CA PRO A 7 4.85 -16.95 -14.20
C PRO A 7 3.38 -16.98 -14.62
N LEU A 8 2.92 -15.98 -15.39
CA LEU A 8 1.53 -15.87 -15.86
C LEU A 8 1.33 -16.14 -17.36
N THR A 9 2.31 -16.76 -18.04
CA THR A 9 2.13 -17.19 -19.44
C THR A 9 0.87 -18.06 -19.55
N GLY A 10 -0.03 -17.71 -20.49
CA GLY A 10 -1.31 -18.39 -20.73
C GLY A 10 -2.48 -17.88 -19.88
N ILE A 11 -2.30 -16.79 -19.12
CA ILE A 11 -3.40 -16.02 -18.50
C ILE A 11 -3.81 -14.88 -19.43
N ARG A 12 -5.12 -14.78 -19.73
CA ARG A 12 -5.72 -13.75 -20.57
C ARG A 12 -6.49 -12.75 -19.70
N VAL A 13 -6.09 -11.49 -19.77
CA VAL A 13 -6.69 -10.39 -19.00
C VAL A 13 -7.31 -9.36 -19.94
N LEU A 14 -8.55 -8.99 -19.67
CA LEU A 14 -9.21 -7.88 -20.32
C LEU A 14 -9.28 -6.71 -19.33
N GLU A 15 -8.67 -5.58 -19.68
CA GLU A 15 -8.63 -4.37 -18.86
C GLU A 15 -9.54 -3.30 -19.45
N MET A 16 -10.59 -2.92 -18.72
CA MET A 16 -11.60 -1.94 -19.16
C MET A 16 -11.50 -0.60 -18.41
N GLY A 17 -10.39 -0.36 -17.73
CA GLY A 17 -10.20 0.83 -16.91
C GLY A 17 -9.48 1.96 -17.60
N SER A 18 -9.71 3.18 -17.13
CA SER A 18 -9.09 4.41 -17.61
C SER A 18 -8.43 5.27 -16.52
N ARG A 19 -8.63 4.94 -15.27
CA ARG A 19 -7.98 5.56 -14.11
C ARG A 19 -6.61 4.90 -13.87
N VAL A 20 -5.89 5.29 -12.81
CA VAL A 20 -4.59 4.70 -12.47
C VAL A 20 -4.74 3.26 -11.98
N ALA A 21 -5.78 2.98 -11.18
CA ALA A 21 -5.90 1.74 -10.43
C ALA A 21 -5.99 0.50 -11.34
N ALA A 22 -6.93 0.45 -12.27
CA ALA A 22 -7.08 -0.70 -13.17
C ALA A 22 -5.85 -0.88 -14.10
N PRO A 23 -5.31 0.17 -14.75
CA PRO A 23 -4.08 0.04 -15.54
C PRO A 23 -2.87 -0.43 -14.74
N TYR A 24 -2.76 -0.09 -13.45
CA TYR A 24 -1.65 -0.56 -12.63
C TYR A 24 -1.78 -2.04 -12.26
N VAL A 25 -3.00 -2.54 -11.98
CA VAL A 25 -3.23 -3.98 -11.84
C VAL A 25 -2.83 -4.72 -13.11
N GLY A 26 -3.32 -4.25 -14.28
CA GLY A 26 -2.97 -4.81 -15.58
C GLY A 26 -1.46 -4.80 -15.85
N LYS A 27 -0.75 -3.73 -15.43
CA LYS A 27 0.71 -3.63 -15.53
C LYS A 27 1.41 -4.72 -14.69
N LEU A 28 1.02 -4.91 -13.44
CA LEU A 28 1.61 -5.94 -12.57
C LEU A 28 1.46 -7.35 -13.18
N LEU A 29 0.32 -7.63 -13.79
CA LEU A 29 0.06 -8.91 -14.44
C LEU A 29 0.81 -9.05 -15.77
N ALA A 30 0.90 -7.99 -16.57
CA ALA A 30 1.69 -7.96 -17.82
C ALA A 30 3.19 -8.13 -17.54
N ASP A 31 3.73 -7.47 -16.51
CA ASP A 31 5.11 -7.64 -16.06
C ASP A 31 5.40 -9.08 -15.62
N ALA A 32 4.38 -9.82 -15.13
CA ALA A 32 4.48 -11.23 -14.79
C ALA A 32 4.21 -12.19 -15.98
N GLY A 33 3.93 -11.66 -17.18
CA GLY A 33 3.79 -12.41 -18.42
C GLY A 33 2.36 -12.77 -18.81
N ALA A 34 1.34 -12.18 -18.17
CA ALA A 34 -0.05 -12.31 -18.64
C ALA A 34 -0.25 -11.57 -19.97
N ASP A 35 -1.14 -12.10 -20.82
CA ASP A 35 -1.63 -11.40 -22.01
C ASP A 35 -2.73 -10.43 -21.62
N VAL A 36 -2.38 -9.13 -21.47
CA VAL A 36 -3.30 -8.08 -21.08
C VAL A 36 -3.77 -7.30 -22.31
N CYS A 37 -5.06 -7.33 -22.58
CA CYS A 37 -5.71 -6.53 -23.61
C CYS A 37 -6.49 -5.36 -22.97
N LYS A 38 -6.02 -4.13 -23.23
CA LYS A 38 -6.71 -2.92 -22.80
C LYS A 38 -7.83 -2.58 -23.79
N VAL A 39 -9.05 -2.47 -23.28
CA VAL A 39 -10.21 -2.01 -24.06
C VAL A 39 -10.29 -0.49 -23.96
N GLU A 40 -10.35 0.17 -25.10
CA GLU A 40 -10.40 1.63 -25.19
C GLU A 40 -11.56 2.08 -26.06
N SER A 41 -12.10 3.27 -25.75
CA SER A 41 -13.06 3.94 -26.65
C SER A 41 -12.37 4.37 -27.95
N PRO A 42 -13.10 4.74 -29.00
CA PRO A 42 -12.52 5.31 -30.22
C PRO A 42 -11.66 6.58 -30.00
N ALA A 43 -11.89 7.29 -28.89
CA ALA A 43 -11.09 8.45 -28.48
C ALA A 43 -9.76 8.05 -27.81
N GLY A 44 -9.62 6.77 -27.42
CA GLY A 44 -8.50 6.26 -26.63
C GLY A 44 -8.64 6.55 -25.15
N ASP A 45 -7.68 6.04 -24.38
CA ASP A 45 -7.54 6.32 -22.94
C ASP A 45 -7.16 7.80 -22.72
N PRO A 46 -7.80 8.53 -21.79
CA PRO A 46 -7.45 9.93 -21.48
C PRO A 46 -5.97 10.13 -21.18
N PHE A 47 -5.30 9.15 -20.56
CA PHE A 47 -3.88 9.23 -20.24
C PHE A 47 -2.95 9.21 -21.47
N ARG A 48 -3.45 8.86 -22.65
CA ARG A 48 -2.68 9.02 -23.89
C ARG A 48 -2.29 10.49 -24.14
N ARG A 49 -3.06 11.43 -23.61
CA ARG A 49 -2.90 12.88 -23.79
C ARG A 49 -2.56 13.63 -22.53
N TRP A 50 -2.41 12.94 -21.41
CA TRP A 50 -2.21 13.57 -20.11
C TRP A 50 -0.73 13.55 -19.67
N SER A 51 -0.30 14.63 -19.03
CA SER A 51 1.00 14.77 -18.37
C SER A 51 0.80 15.57 -17.08
N ALA A 52 1.35 15.07 -15.97
CA ALA A 52 1.27 15.72 -14.67
C ALA A 52 1.92 17.10 -14.63
N SER A 53 2.90 17.33 -15.49
CA SER A 53 3.61 18.62 -15.64
C SER A 53 2.95 19.57 -16.64
N GLY A 54 1.87 19.15 -17.31
CA GLY A 54 1.27 19.91 -18.40
C GLY A 54 2.13 19.94 -19.69
N ALA A 55 3.03 18.98 -19.86
CA ALA A 55 3.87 18.89 -21.05
C ALA A 55 3.01 18.63 -22.30
N THR A 56 3.36 19.29 -23.40
CA THR A 56 2.66 19.11 -24.67
C THR A 56 2.96 17.75 -25.28
N ILE A 57 1.94 16.94 -25.45
CA ILE A 57 2.03 15.63 -26.09
C ILE A 57 1.89 15.82 -27.62
N PRO A 58 2.87 15.41 -28.44
CA PRO A 58 2.79 15.54 -29.89
C PRO A 58 1.56 14.87 -30.49
N MET A 59 1.01 15.45 -31.57
CA MET A 59 -0.11 14.82 -32.31
C MET A 59 0.31 13.44 -32.82
N GLY A 60 -0.53 12.42 -32.56
CA GLY A 60 -0.24 11.02 -32.93
C GLY A 60 0.73 10.29 -32.00
N GLY A 61 1.28 10.97 -30.99
CA GLY A 61 2.07 10.33 -29.93
C GLY A 61 1.23 10.08 -28.67
N ASP A 62 1.72 9.25 -27.77
CA ASP A 62 1.14 9.00 -26.45
C ASP A 62 2.03 9.58 -25.36
N ALA A 63 1.42 9.96 -24.22
CA ALA A 63 2.14 10.46 -23.06
C ALA A 63 3.02 9.38 -22.42
N ALA A 64 4.15 9.78 -21.83
CA ALA A 64 5.08 8.85 -21.20
C ALA A 64 4.45 8.09 -20.03
N TRP A 65 3.55 8.73 -19.27
CA TRP A 65 2.83 8.07 -18.18
C TRP A 65 1.89 6.96 -18.68
N PHE A 66 1.13 7.19 -19.76
CA PHE A 66 0.35 6.13 -20.41
C PHE A 66 1.24 4.96 -20.81
N ARG A 67 2.40 5.26 -21.43
CA ARG A 67 3.35 4.24 -21.89
C ARG A 67 3.95 3.45 -20.74
N PHE A 68 4.20 4.07 -19.59
CA PHE A 68 4.69 3.38 -18.39
C PHE A 68 3.66 2.39 -17.84
N LEU A 69 2.40 2.81 -17.72
CA LEU A 69 1.32 1.98 -17.18
C LEU A 69 0.88 0.85 -18.13
N ASN A 70 1.09 1.03 -19.45
CA ASN A 70 0.54 0.12 -20.46
C ASN A 70 1.61 -0.60 -21.29
N GLY A 71 2.87 -0.58 -20.85
CA GLY A 71 3.94 -1.33 -21.49
C GLY A 71 3.63 -2.84 -21.52
N GLY A 72 3.80 -3.47 -22.69
CA GLY A 72 3.59 -4.91 -22.88
C GLY A 72 2.14 -5.35 -23.02
N LYS A 73 1.17 -4.45 -22.93
CA LYS A 73 -0.25 -4.73 -23.20
C LYS A 73 -0.56 -4.69 -24.70
N ARG A 74 -1.75 -5.20 -25.06
CA ARG A 74 -2.42 -5.01 -26.35
C ARG A 74 -3.53 -3.98 -26.21
N SER A 75 -4.08 -3.47 -27.31
CA SER A 75 -5.20 -2.52 -27.30
C SER A 75 -6.31 -2.98 -28.25
N ALA A 76 -7.55 -3.01 -27.76
CA ALA A 76 -8.75 -3.23 -28.55
C ALA A 76 -9.64 -1.98 -28.45
N VAL A 77 -10.18 -1.52 -29.58
CA VAL A 77 -11.10 -0.38 -29.62
C VAL A 77 -12.52 -0.91 -29.62
N VAL A 78 -13.30 -0.56 -28.60
CA VAL A 78 -14.73 -0.89 -28.48
C VAL A 78 -15.51 0.37 -28.17
N ASP A 79 -16.51 0.68 -28.98
CA ASP A 79 -17.42 1.82 -28.75
C ASP A 79 -18.70 1.35 -28.07
N LEU A 80 -18.76 1.47 -26.75
CA LEU A 80 -19.97 1.12 -25.97
C LEU A 80 -21.15 2.08 -26.18
N GLY A 81 -20.94 3.21 -26.87
CA GLY A 81 -21.97 4.20 -27.19
C GLY A 81 -22.76 3.88 -28.47
N VAL A 82 -22.40 2.84 -29.22
CA VAL A 82 -23.08 2.47 -30.47
C VAL A 82 -23.72 1.08 -30.39
N ASP A 83 -24.71 0.83 -31.24
CA ASP A 83 -25.35 -0.49 -31.37
C ASP A 83 -24.30 -1.54 -31.76
N GLY A 84 -24.28 -2.63 -31.01
CA GLY A 84 -23.29 -3.74 -31.19
C GLY A 84 -21.99 -3.62 -30.44
N GLY A 85 -21.63 -2.45 -29.90
CA GLY A 85 -20.38 -2.28 -29.12
C GLY A 85 -20.33 -3.16 -27.87
N ARG A 86 -21.46 -3.28 -27.17
CA ARG A 86 -21.57 -4.22 -26.03
C ARG A 86 -21.33 -5.68 -26.47
N ASP A 87 -21.89 -6.09 -27.59
CA ASP A 87 -21.72 -7.48 -28.08
C ASP A 87 -20.27 -7.75 -28.47
N GLU A 88 -19.56 -6.76 -29.01
CA GLU A 88 -18.12 -6.85 -29.28
C GLU A 88 -17.30 -7.03 -27.99
N LEU A 89 -17.60 -6.24 -26.94
CA LEU A 89 -16.98 -6.42 -25.62
C LEU A 89 -17.25 -7.83 -25.07
N LEU A 90 -18.49 -8.29 -25.09
CA LEU A 90 -18.86 -9.63 -24.60
C LEU A 90 -18.17 -10.75 -25.35
N HIS A 91 -17.86 -10.57 -26.65
CA HIS A 91 -17.05 -11.50 -27.42
C HIS A 91 -15.60 -11.59 -26.88
N LEU A 92 -14.98 -10.46 -26.49
CA LEU A 92 -13.66 -10.44 -25.85
C LEU A 92 -13.69 -11.13 -24.48
N VAL A 93 -14.73 -10.87 -23.68
CA VAL A 93 -14.94 -11.49 -22.34
C VAL A 93 -15.03 -13.00 -22.43
N ALA A 94 -15.63 -13.55 -23.49
CA ALA A 94 -15.76 -14.99 -23.67
C ALA A 94 -14.43 -15.76 -23.69
N GLY A 95 -13.33 -15.07 -24.03
CA GLY A 95 -11.98 -15.63 -24.06
C GLY A 95 -11.08 -15.24 -22.89
N ALA A 96 -11.55 -14.43 -21.94
CA ALA A 96 -10.76 -13.91 -20.83
C ALA A 96 -10.80 -14.83 -19.59
N ASP A 97 -9.70 -14.88 -18.85
CA ASP A 97 -9.62 -15.48 -17.52
C ASP A 97 -9.95 -14.45 -16.43
N LEU A 98 -9.60 -13.18 -16.67
CA LEU A 98 -9.80 -12.07 -15.77
C LEU A 98 -10.28 -10.84 -16.54
N VAL A 99 -11.28 -10.15 -16.00
CA VAL A 99 -11.67 -8.79 -16.40
C VAL A 99 -11.34 -7.85 -15.25
N ILE A 100 -10.63 -6.74 -15.54
CA ILE A 100 -10.37 -5.65 -14.61
C ILE A 100 -11.20 -4.45 -15.05
N ASP A 101 -12.03 -3.93 -14.17
CA ASP A 101 -12.98 -2.87 -14.47
C ASP A 101 -13.01 -1.79 -13.39
N ASP A 102 -12.89 -0.51 -13.78
CA ASP A 102 -13.01 0.64 -12.88
C ASP A 102 -14.16 1.60 -13.25
N HIS A 103 -15.13 1.15 -14.06
CA HIS A 103 -16.33 1.93 -14.31
C HIS A 103 -17.11 2.18 -13.02
N ASP A 104 -17.66 3.38 -12.89
CA ASP A 104 -18.59 3.67 -11.80
C ASP A 104 -19.79 2.72 -11.86
N PRO A 105 -20.31 2.23 -10.72
CA PRO A 105 -21.35 1.20 -10.72
C PRO A 105 -22.64 1.59 -11.47
N ALA A 106 -22.99 2.87 -11.47
CA ALA A 106 -24.14 3.39 -12.24
C ALA A 106 -23.89 3.25 -13.75
N ASP A 107 -22.69 3.57 -14.22
CA ASP A 107 -22.31 3.47 -15.63
C ASP A 107 -22.25 2.00 -16.08
N ALA A 108 -21.64 1.14 -15.28
CA ALA A 108 -21.59 -0.29 -15.57
C ALA A 108 -23.00 -0.91 -15.71
N ARG A 109 -23.94 -0.51 -14.85
CA ARG A 109 -25.35 -0.93 -14.96
C ARG A 109 -26.03 -0.37 -16.22
N ALA A 110 -25.81 0.90 -16.54
CA ALA A 110 -26.38 1.54 -17.72
C ALA A 110 -25.87 0.92 -19.03
N LEU A 111 -24.62 0.53 -19.07
CA LEU A 111 -23.96 -0.13 -20.21
C LEU A 111 -24.24 -1.64 -20.29
N GLY A 112 -24.80 -2.26 -19.23
CA GLY A 112 -25.02 -3.71 -19.16
C GLY A 112 -23.72 -4.52 -19.14
N ILE A 113 -22.70 -4.04 -18.40
CA ILE A 113 -21.37 -4.65 -18.26
C ILE A 113 -21.04 -4.93 -16.79
N THR A 114 -22.04 -5.13 -15.96
CA THR A 114 -21.82 -5.54 -14.57
C THR A 114 -21.12 -6.89 -14.48
N ALA A 115 -20.54 -7.21 -13.33
CA ALA A 115 -19.90 -8.52 -13.12
C ALA A 115 -20.85 -9.69 -13.45
N ASP A 116 -22.14 -9.58 -13.15
CA ASP A 116 -23.14 -10.59 -13.48
C ASP A 116 -23.38 -10.70 -15.00
N ASP A 117 -23.42 -9.55 -15.72
CA ASP A 117 -23.55 -9.55 -17.18
C ASP A 117 -22.36 -10.25 -17.85
N LEU A 118 -21.14 -9.96 -17.41
CA LEU A 118 -19.91 -10.53 -17.95
C LEU A 118 -19.79 -12.03 -17.64
N ARG A 119 -20.10 -12.44 -16.41
CA ARG A 119 -20.11 -13.85 -15.98
C ARG A 119 -21.23 -14.68 -16.62
N ALA A 120 -22.32 -14.04 -17.05
CA ALA A 120 -23.37 -14.73 -17.83
C ALA A 120 -22.85 -15.22 -19.19
N VAL A 121 -21.85 -14.53 -19.77
CA VAL A 121 -21.21 -14.94 -21.03
C VAL A 121 -20.09 -15.96 -20.79
N ASN A 122 -19.29 -15.74 -19.75
CA ASN A 122 -18.18 -16.64 -19.38
C ASN A 122 -18.25 -16.97 -17.87
N PRO A 123 -18.89 -18.08 -17.48
CA PRO A 123 -19.02 -18.46 -16.07
C PRO A 123 -17.70 -18.73 -15.34
N ALA A 124 -16.60 -18.94 -16.09
CA ALA A 124 -15.27 -19.17 -15.53
C ALA A 124 -14.47 -17.89 -15.33
N VAL A 125 -14.92 -16.72 -15.85
CA VAL A 125 -14.18 -15.48 -15.75
C VAL A 125 -14.21 -14.92 -14.32
N VAL A 126 -13.08 -14.43 -13.86
CA VAL A 126 -13.02 -13.57 -12.67
C VAL A 126 -13.24 -12.13 -13.13
N VAL A 127 -14.14 -11.40 -12.44
CA VAL A 127 -14.32 -9.97 -12.66
C VAL A 127 -13.85 -9.22 -11.44
N ALA A 128 -12.79 -8.43 -11.57
CA ALA A 128 -12.26 -7.56 -10.53
C ALA A 128 -12.72 -6.12 -10.78
N THR A 129 -13.62 -5.61 -9.93
CA THR A 129 -14.09 -4.22 -10.00
C THR A 129 -13.34 -3.37 -8.97
N LEU A 130 -12.86 -2.19 -9.39
CA LEU A 130 -12.15 -1.24 -8.55
C LEU A 130 -12.91 0.10 -8.55
N THR A 131 -13.71 0.33 -7.53
CA THR A 131 -14.53 1.53 -7.46
C THR A 131 -14.33 2.28 -6.14
N PRO A 132 -14.68 3.57 -6.04
CA PRO A 132 -14.46 4.34 -4.82
C PRO A 132 -15.00 3.66 -3.55
N PHE A 133 -16.23 3.12 -3.59
CA PHE A 133 -16.89 2.56 -2.41
C PHE A 133 -17.27 1.08 -2.54
N GLY A 134 -16.85 0.41 -3.62
CA GLY A 134 -17.35 -0.90 -4.01
C GLY A 134 -18.64 -0.81 -4.81
N THR A 135 -19.05 -1.92 -5.43
CA THR A 135 -20.21 -1.97 -6.35
C THR A 135 -21.55 -2.01 -5.65
N THR A 136 -21.57 -2.17 -4.32
CA THR A 136 -22.79 -2.35 -3.51
C THR A 136 -22.75 -1.51 -2.24
N GLY A 137 -23.94 -1.23 -1.68
CA GLY A 137 -24.09 -0.48 -0.45
C GLY A 137 -24.59 0.95 -0.66
N PRO A 138 -24.89 1.69 0.42
CA PRO A 138 -25.52 3.01 0.36
C PRO A 138 -24.67 4.09 -0.32
N TRP A 139 -23.36 3.87 -0.45
CA TRP A 139 -22.45 4.84 -1.07
C TRP A 139 -21.91 4.41 -2.45
N ALA A 140 -22.34 3.27 -2.96
CA ALA A 140 -21.81 2.71 -4.21
C ALA A 140 -21.83 3.69 -5.40
N ASP A 141 -22.86 4.52 -5.49
CA ASP A 141 -23.03 5.50 -6.58
C ASP A 141 -22.60 6.94 -6.19
N ARG A 142 -21.96 7.13 -5.03
CA ARG A 142 -21.45 8.45 -4.65
C ARG A 142 -20.20 8.80 -5.45
N PRO A 143 -20.10 10.02 -6.00
CA PRO A 143 -18.91 10.45 -6.70
C PRO A 143 -17.77 10.67 -5.74
N ALA A 144 -16.60 10.12 -6.01
CA ALA A 144 -15.39 10.34 -5.26
C ALA A 144 -14.15 10.11 -6.13
N ASN A 145 -13.04 10.69 -5.71
CA ASN A 145 -11.70 10.42 -6.25
C ASN A 145 -10.70 10.33 -5.09
N ASP A 146 -9.44 10.10 -5.40
CA ASP A 146 -8.37 9.93 -4.41
C ASP A 146 -8.35 11.05 -3.36
N PHE A 147 -8.44 12.32 -3.77
CA PHE A 147 -8.41 13.48 -2.88
C PHE A 147 -9.57 13.47 -1.86
N VAL A 148 -10.78 13.25 -2.35
CA VAL A 148 -11.99 13.20 -1.50
C VAL A 148 -11.94 11.99 -0.55
N LEU A 149 -11.47 10.84 -1.04
CA LEU A 149 -11.32 9.64 -0.21
C LEU A 149 -10.28 9.83 0.90
N GLN A 150 -9.16 10.53 0.66
CA GLN A 150 -8.19 10.86 1.69
C GLN A 150 -8.81 11.68 2.84
N ALA A 151 -9.70 12.61 2.51
CA ALA A 151 -10.44 13.39 3.51
C ALA A 151 -11.42 12.51 4.32
N LEU A 152 -12.16 11.62 3.63
CA LEU A 152 -13.12 10.68 4.25
C LEU A 152 -12.46 9.67 5.19
N VAL A 153 -11.29 9.14 4.83
CA VAL A 153 -10.56 8.22 5.71
C VAL A 153 -9.83 8.94 6.85
N GLY A 154 -9.78 10.27 6.84
CA GLY A 154 -9.11 11.07 7.87
C GLY A 154 -7.60 11.23 7.68
N SER A 155 -7.05 10.80 6.55
CA SER A 155 -5.63 10.96 6.24
C SER A 155 -5.23 12.42 6.11
N THR A 156 -6.05 13.23 5.45
CA THR A 156 -5.82 14.65 5.26
C THR A 156 -5.80 15.40 6.60
N GLU A 157 -6.74 15.10 7.51
CA GLU A 157 -6.92 15.81 8.78
C GLU A 157 -5.70 15.76 9.71
N VAL A 158 -4.92 14.69 9.68
CA VAL A 158 -3.77 14.52 10.61
C VAL A 158 -2.44 15.04 10.06
N ARG A 159 -2.43 15.59 8.83
CA ARG A 159 -1.17 16.04 8.20
C ARG A 159 -1.09 17.56 8.12
N GLY A 160 0.01 18.12 8.62
CA GLY A 160 0.26 19.56 8.69
C GLY A 160 0.31 20.09 10.12
N MET A 161 0.17 21.39 10.28
CA MET A 161 0.21 22.07 11.57
C MET A 161 -1.19 22.31 12.12
N PRO A 162 -1.40 22.18 13.43
CA PRO A 162 -2.67 22.57 14.06
C PRO A 162 -3.02 24.03 13.74
N GLY A 163 -4.28 24.27 13.35
CA GLY A 163 -4.79 25.61 13.02
C GLY A 163 -4.47 26.10 11.59
N GLU A 164 -3.59 25.39 10.87
CA GLU A 164 -3.32 25.62 9.44
C GLU A 164 -4.14 24.70 8.55
N GLU A 165 -4.15 24.97 7.24
CA GLU A 165 -4.79 24.07 6.27
C GLU A 165 -4.11 22.71 6.27
N PRO A 166 -4.86 21.60 6.50
CA PRO A 166 -4.28 20.26 6.38
C PRO A 166 -3.94 19.94 4.92
N VAL A 167 -3.14 18.88 4.71
CA VAL A 167 -2.64 18.56 3.38
C VAL A 167 -2.91 17.10 3.04
N SER A 168 -3.48 16.86 1.87
CA SER A 168 -3.58 15.53 1.28
C SER A 168 -2.23 15.03 0.77
N VAL A 169 -2.05 13.71 0.69
CA VAL A 169 -0.88 13.12 0.01
C VAL A 169 -0.96 13.44 -1.47
N GLY A 170 0.13 13.92 -2.03
CA GLY A 170 0.22 14.23 -3.44
C GLY A 170 0.47 13.00 -4.32
N GLY A 171 0.13 13.12 -5.60
CA GLY A 171 0.11 12.01 -6.54
C GLY A 171 -1.14 11.15 -6.38
N ASP A 172 -1.21 10.03 -7.10
CA ASP A 172 -2.38 9.13 -7.10
C ASP A 172 -2.13 7.94 -6.15
N LEU A 173 -1.56 8.19 -4.95
CA LEU A 173 -1.13 7.12 -4.03
C LEU A 173 -2.31 6.27 -3.54
N GLY A 174 -3.51 6.83 -3.42
CA GLY A 174 -4.71 6.06 -3.07
C GLY A 174 -5.14 5.11 -4.17
N ASP A 175 -5.08 5.52 -5.44
CA ASP A 175 -5.34 4.66 -6.61
C ASP A 175 -4.31 3.52 -6.69
N PHE A 176 -3.03 3.83 -6.51
CA PHE A 176 -1.97 2.82 -6.43
C PHE A 176 -2.21 1.83 -5.30
N THR A 177 -2.65 2.31 -4.14
CA THR A 177 -2.96 1.48 -2.98
C THR A 177 -4.14 0.55 -3.26
N ALA A 178 -5.22 1.05 -3.85
CA ALA A 178 -6.37 0.24 -4.24
C ALA A 178 -5.96 -0.86 -5.23
N ALA A 179 -5.17 -0.50 -6.26
CA ALA A 179 -4.61 -1.46 -7.22
C ALA A 179 -3.75 -2.53 -6.55
N ALA A 180 -2.90 -2.14 -5.59
CA ALA A 180 -2.04 -3.07 -4.87
C ALA A 180 -2.83 -4.13 -4.10
N PHE A 181 -3.96 -3.77 -3.47
CA PHE A 181 -4.85 -4.74 -2.82
C PHE A 181 -5.66 -5.56 -3.82
N ALA A 182 -6.11 -4.96 -4.91
CA ALA A 182 -6.89 -5.66 -5.94
C ALA A 182 -6.06 -6.71 -6.71
N ALA A 183 -4.80 -6.42 -7.01
CA ALA A 183 -3.94 -7.30 -7.79
C ALA A 183 -3.79 -8.72 -7.20
N PRO A 184 -3.38 -8.91 -5.93
CA PRO A 184 -3.27 -10.25 -5.36
C PRO A 184 -4.64 -10.91 -5.13
N ALA A 185 -5.71 -10.14 -4.85
CA ALA A 185 -7.06 -10.68 -4.72
C ALA A 185 -7.58 -11.22 -6.06
N ALA A 186 -7.49 -10.43 -7.13
CA ALA A 186 -7.88 -10.83 -8.48
C ALA A 186 -7.03 -12.00 -9.00
N LEU A 187 -5.70 -11.91 -8.83
CA LEU A 187 -4.77 -12.98 -9.26
C LEU A 187 -5.10 -14.30 -8.59
N SER A 188 -5.25 -14.32 -7.27
CA SER A 188 -5.52 -15.55 -6.52
C SER A 188 -6.85 -16.19 -6.91
N ALA A 189 -7.90 -15.38 -7.08
CA ALA A 189 -9.20 -15.86 -7.56
C ALA A 189 -9.09 -16.42 -8.99
N THR A 190 -8.35 -15.75 -9.89
CA THR A 190 -8.14 -16.20 -11.28
C THR A 190 -7.43 -17.54 -11.35
N LEU A 191 -6.36 -17.72 -10.56
CA LEU A 191 -5.62 -18.98 -10.51
C LEU A 191 -6.50 -20.14 -10.02
N ALA A 192 -7.38 -19.90 -9.05
CA ALA A 192 -8.33 -20.89 -8.54
C ALA A 192 -9.50 -21.14 -9.51
N ALA A 193 -10.00 -20.12 -10.18
CA ALA A 193 -11.05 -20.22 -11.19
C ALA A 193 -10.60 -21.09 -12.37
N ARG A 194 -9.36 -20.95 -12.83
CA ARG A 194 -8.78 -21.80 -13.87
C ARG A 194 -8.70 -23.27 -13.48
N ALA A 195 -8.47 -23.57 -12.22
CA ALA A 195 -8.42 -24.95 -11.71
C ALA A 195 -9.83 -25.55 -11.56
N SER A 196 -10.81 -24.74 -11.15
CA SER A 196 -12.18 -25.21 -10.84
C SER A 196 -13.16 -25.06 -12.01
N GLY A 197 -12.90 -24.18 -12.96
CA GLY A 197 -13.86 -23.79 -14.01
C GLY A 197 -14.96 -22.82 -13.50
N HIS A 198 -14.83 -22.28 -12.29
CA HIS A 198 -15.80 -21.38 -11.68
C HIS A 198 -15.15 -20.01 -11.39
N GLY A 199 -15.61 -18.99 -12.09
CA GLY A 199 -15.19 -17.60 -11.86
C GLY A 199 -15.76 -17.01 -10.58
N ALA A 200 -15.32 -15.79 -10.27
CA ALA A 200 -15.79 -15.03 -9.12
C ALA A 200 -15.89 -13.54 -9.43
N HIS A 201 -16.67 -12.80 -8.65
CA HIS A 201 -16.63 -11.33 -8.61
C HIS A 201 -15.76 -10.90 -7.42
N VAL A 202 -14.66 -10.20 -7.69
CA VAL A 202 -13.79 -9.57 -6.70
C VAL A 202 -14.11 -8.08 -6.67
N ASP A 203 -14.92 -7.65 -5.70
CA ASP A 203 -15.40 -6.27 -5.58
C ASP A 203 -14.50 -5.47 -4.63
N CYS A 204 -13.55 -4.71 -5.18
CA CYS A 204 -12.59 -3.90 -4.44
C CYS A 204 -13.10 -2.47 -4.21
N SER A 205 -12.99 -2.00 -2.96
CA SER A 205 -13.30 -0.64 -2.56
C SER A 205 -12.03 0.15 -2.30
N GLN A 206 -11.83 1.27 -3.02
CA GLN A 206 -10.72 2.19 -2.80
C GLN A 206 -10.77 2.84 -1.41
N TYR A 207 -11.97 3.21 -0.94
CA TYR A 207 -12.21 3.73 0.41
C TYR A 207 -11.71 2.78 1.49
N GLU A 208 -12.07 1.49 1.39
CA GLU A 208 -11.61 0.47 2.34
C GLU A 208 -10.08 0.23 2.24
N ALA A 209 -9.50 0.28 1.02
CA ALA A 209 -8.06 0.14 0.82
C ALA A 209 -7.28 1.29 1.48
N MET A 210 -7.77 2.52 1.35
CA MET A 210 -7.18 3.69 1.98
C MET A 210 -7.40 3.68 3.50
N MET A 211 -8.53 3.20 4.01
CA MET A 211 -8.73 2.97 5.44
C MET A 211 -7.71 2.01 6.03
N HIS A 212 -7.40 0.95 5.31
CA HIS A 212 -6.43 -0.06 5.76
C HIS A 212 -4.99 0.49 5.76
N SER A 213 -4.62 1.35 4.79
CA SER A 213 -3.25 1.78 4.56
C SER A 213 -2.92 3.18 5.07
N PHE A 214 -3.73 4.20 4.75
CA PHE A 214 -3.45 5.58 5.11
C PHE A 214 -3.70 5.90 6.58
N GLN A 215 -4.54 5.12 7.25
CA GLN A 215 -4.84 5.30 8.67
C GLN A 215 -3.97 4.47 9.60
N VAL A 216 -3.31 3.46 9.08
CA VAL A 216 -2.41 2.61 9.87
C VAL A 216 -3.08 2.15 11.17
N PHE A 217 -4.34 1.67 11.02
CA PHE A 217 -5.19 1.16 12.10
C PHE A 217 -5.59 2.19 13.19
N ARG A 218 -5.42 3.49 12.96
CA ARG A 218 -5.79 4.55 13.92
C ARG A 218 -7.26 4.50 14.38
N PRO A 219 -8.27 4.17 13.54
CA PRO A 219 -9.65 4.07 14.02
C PRO A 219 -9.87 3.03 15.13
N MET A 220 -8.97 2.07 15.32
CA MET A 220 -9.03 1.14 16.46
C MET A 220 -8.82 1.84 17.82
N TYR A 221 -8.23 3.06 17.82
CA TYR A 221 -8.09 3.84 19.06
C TYR A 221 -9.44 4.24 19.65
N GLU A 222 -10.51 4.39 18.84
CA GLU A 222 -11.84 4.68 19.35
C GLU A 222 -12.31 3.62 20.37
N SER A 223 -11.96 2.35 20.19
CA SER A 223 -12.29 1.26 21.11
C SER A 223 -11.22 1.03 22.18
N MET A 224 -9.94 1.14 21.84
CA MET A 224 -8.84 0.80 22.75
C MET A 224 -8.45 1.96 23.68
N ALA A 225 -8.57 3.19 23.23
CA ALA A 225 -8.19 4.40 23.96
C ALA A 225 -9.07 5.60 23.53
N PRO A 226 -10.38 5.60 23.87
CA PRO A 226 -11.34 6.59 23.40
C PRO A 226 -10.99 8.03 23.79
N ASP A 227 -10.24 8.21 24.87
CA ASP A 227 -9.79 9.54 25.33
C ASP A 227 -8.51 10.01 24.62
N TYR A 228 -7.94 9.22 23.70
CA TYR A 228 -6.73 9.57 22.99
C TYR A 228 -7.06 9.98 21.56
N GLU A 229 -6.82 11.25 21.22
CA GLU A 229 -6.94 11.79 19.88
C GLU A 229 -5.56 12.04 19.28
N PHE A 230 -5.35 11.60 18.05
CA PHE A 230 -4.15 11.95 17.30
C PHE A 230 -4.18 13.42 16.91
N PRO A 231 -3.23 14.25 17.34
CA PRO A 231 -3.17 15.62 16.88
C PRO A 231 -2.80 15.69 15.39
N ARG A 232 -3.23 16.75 14.71
CA ARG A 232 -2.62 17.13 13.43
C ARG A 232 -1.15 17.43 13.68
N GLN A 233 -0.26 16.76 12.97
CA GLN A 233 1.17 16.79 13.28
C GLN A 233 2.04 16.52 12.07
N PHE A 234 3.32 16.83 12.21
CA PHE A 234 4.39 16.27 11.41
C PHE A 234 5.53 15.77 12.32
N MET A 235 6.34 14.87 11.77
CA MET A 235 7.42 14.25 12.54
C MET A 235 8.61 15.20 12.70
N ILE A 236 9.28 15.14 13.85
CA ILE A 236 10.56 15.82 14.13
C ILE A 236 11.52 14.80 14.75
N PRO A 237 12.71 14.54 14.15
CA PRO A 237 13.14 14.99 12.82
C PRO A 237 12.36 14.32 11.69
N SER A 238 12.38 14.94 10.50
CA SER A 238 11.75 14.40 9.29
C SER A 238 12.59 14.69 8.05
N ILE A 239 12.23 15.73 7.29
CA ILE A 239 13.01 16.24 6.17
C ILE A 239 13.64 17.55 6.63
N GLU A 240 14.95 17.53 6.82
CA GLU A 240 15.68 18.62 7.43
C GLU A 240 16.65 19.25 6.42
N PRO A 241 16.88 20.58 6.47
CA PRO A 241 17.84 21.23 5.59
C PRO A 241 19.27 20.85 5.96
N ALA A 242 20.06 20.43 4.98
CA ALA A 242 21.51 20.26 5.05
C ALA A 242 22.24 21.42 4.34
N SER A 243 23.57 21.43 4.33
CA SER A 243 24.36 22.47 3.69
C SER A 243 24.23 22.49 2.16
N ASP A 244 23.92 21.35 1.55
CA ASP A 244 23.86 21.14 0.09
C ASP A 244 22.53 20.56 -0.41
N GLY A 245 21.51 20.42 0.46
CA GLY A 245 20.21 19.88 0.08
C GLY A 245 19.30 19.59 1.26
N MET A 246 18.48 18.55 1.12
CA MET A 246 17.56 18.07 2.16
C MET A 246 17.92 16.64 2.55
N VAL A 247 17.95 16.36 3.85
CA VAL A 247 18.21 15.00 4.38
C VAL A 247 16.95 14.45 5.05
N ALA A 248 16.68 13.18 4.74
CA ALA A 248 15.64 12.40 5.39
C ALA A 248 16.17 11.80 6.70
N LEU A 249 15.45 12.00 7.79
CA LEU A 249 15.77 11.46 9.12
C LEU A 249 14.48 10.93 9.76
N CYS A 250 14.55 9.76 10.41
CA CYS A 250 13.38 9.14 11.00
C CYS A 250 13.72 8.54 12.38
N CYS A 251 13.06 9.00 13.44
CA CYS A 251 13.21 8.50 14.79
C CYS A 251 11.86 8.02 15.32
N VAL A 252 11.52 6.76 15.07
CA VAL A 252 10.25 6.13 15.49
C VAL A 252 10.29 5.66 16.94
N THR A 253 11.41 5.11 17.38
CA THR A 253 11.57 4.58 18.74
C THR A 253 12.31 5.54 19.66
N GLY A 254 12.05 5.44 20.98
CA GLY A 254 12.77 6.25 21.99
C GLY A 254 14.28 6.06 21.93
N GLN A 255 14.76 4.83 21.66
CA GLN A 255 16.19 4.56 21.49
C GLN A 255 16.77 5.29 20.27
N GLN A 256 16.07 5.28 19.13
CA GLN A 256 16.52 6.03 17.96
C GLN A 256 16.59 7.55 18.23
N TRP A 257 15.66 8.08 19.02
CA TRP A 257 15.72 9.48 19.43
C TRP A 257 16.91 9.77 20.32
N GLN A 258 17.22 8.92 21.32
CA GLN A 258 18.39 9.06 22.17
C GLN A 258 19.69 8.99 21.35
N ASP A 259 19.81 8.01 20.46
CA ASP A 259 20.96 7.86 19.57
C ASP A 259 21.12 9.07 18.64
N PHE A 260 20.01 9.61 18.12
CA PHE A 260 19.99 10.81 17.30
C PHE A 260 20.46 12.06 18.10
N CYS A 261 19.97 12.24 19.32
CA CYS A 261 20.41 13.33 20.18
C CYS A 261 21.91 13.24 20.51
N ALA A 262 22.42 12.04 20.74
CA ALA A 262 23.85 11.81 20.93
C ALA A 262 24.64 12.17 19.65
N MET A 263 24.15 11.79 18.47
CA MET A 263 24.74 12.09 17.17
C MET A 263 24.87 13.60 16.93
N ILE A 264 23.81 14.39 17.21
CA ILE A 264 23.81 15.84 16.99
C ILE A 264 24.45 16.64 18.14
N GLY A 265 25.02 15.97 19.16
CA GLY A 265 25.66 16.62 20.30
C GLY A 265 24.69 17.30 21.27
N ALA A 266 23.47 16.79 21.41
CA ALA A 266 22.41 17.28 22.29
C ALA A 266 21.82 16.16 23.17
N PRO A 267 22.65 15.43 23.97
CA PRO A 267 22.18 14.29 24.74
C PRO A 267 21.10 14.66 25.77
N GLU A 268 21.08 15.92 26.23
CA GLU A 268 20.07 16.45 27.16
C GLU A 268 18.64 16.30 26.63
N PHE A 269 18.42 16.33 25.32
CA PHE A 269 17.10 16.07 24.71
C PHE A 269 16.79 14.56 24.66
N GLY A 270 17.79 13.71 24.58
CA GLY A 270 17.62 12.26 24.63
C GLY A 270 17.26 11.75 26.02
N ASP A 271 17.73 12.43 27.07
CA ASP A 271 17.48 12.09 28.47
C ASP A 271 16.15 12.64 28.99
N ASP A 272 15.55 13.62 28.32
CA ASP A 272 14.27 14.22 28.73
C ASP A 272 13.10 13.32 28.29
N PRO A 273 12.32 12.74 29.23
CA PRO A 273 11.17 11.88 28.89
C PRO A 273 10.12 12.54 27.99
N MET A 274 10.01 13.87 28.03
CA MET A 274 9.08 14.62 27.18
C MET A 274 9.37 14.39 25.70
N PHE A 275 10.65 14.40 25.30
CA PHE A 275 11.04 14.29 23.90
C PHE A 275 11.10 12.84 23.37
N LEU A 276 10.90 11.84 24.22
CA LEU A 276 10.78 10.45 23.75
C LEU A 276 9.52 10.25 22.89
N SER A 277 8.51 11.11 23.06
CA SER A 277 7.29 11.09 22.24
C SER A 277 7.32 12.14 21.11
N PHE A 278 6.64 11.86 20.00
CA PHE A 278 6.44 12.81 18.89
C PHE A 278 5.74 14.10 19.37
N ILE A 279 4.74 13.95 20.24
CA ILE A 279 3.92 15.07 20.74
C ILE A 279 4.79 16.05 21.53
N GLY A 280 5.61 15.56 22.45
CA GLY A 280 6.51 16.40 23.22
C GLY A 280 7.52 17.18 22.35
N ARG A 281 8.02 16.54 21.29
CA ARG A 281 8.89 17.22 20.31
C ARG A 281 8.15 18.30 19.54
N LEU A 282 6.88 18.08 19.20
CA LEU A 282 6.03 19.06 18.49
C LEU A 282 5.68 20.26 19.39
N GLU A 283 5.41 20.04 20.67
CA GLU A 283 5.10 21.09 21.64
C GLU A 283 6.27 22.09 21.82
N ARG A 284 7.51 21.59 21.72
CA ARG A 284 8.75 22.39 21.82
C ARG A 284 9.54 22.40 20.51
N LYS A 285 8.85 22.41 19.38
CA LYS A 285 9.44 22.25 18.04
C LYS A 285 10.53 23.25 17.71
N GLU A 286 10.37 24.51 18.11
CA GLU A 286 11.34 25.59 17.81
C GLU A 286 12.71 25.28 18.45
N GLU A 287 12.71 24.84 19.70
CA GLU A 287 13.91 24.50 20.45
C GLU A 287 14.58 23.24 19.86
N VAL A 288 13.76 22.24 19.54
CA VAL A 288 14.25 21.00 18.95
C VAL A 288 14.84 21.26 17.57
N TRP A 289 14.16 22.03 16.72
CA TRP A 289 14.67 22.39 15.39
C TRP A 289 15.92 23.25 15.44
N GLU A 290 16.04 24.19 16.38
CA GLU A 290 17.27 24.98 16.54
C GLU A 290 18.48 24.06 16.70
N ARG A 291 18.36 23.03 17.53
CA ARG A 291 19.47 22.06 17.76
C ARG A 291 19.71 21.15 16.55
N ILE A 292 18.63 20.62 15.94
CA ILE A 292 18.74 19.79 14.74
C ILE A 292 19.39 20.59 13.61
N HIS A 293 18.90 21.78 13.32
CA HIS A 293 19.39 22.62 12.22
C HIS A 293 20.80 23.17 12.47
N ALA A 294 21.21 23.35 13.72
CA ALA A 294 22.60 23.71 14.03
C ALA A 294 23.57 22.62 13.57
N PHE A 295 23.18 21.36 13.64
CA PHE A 295 23.95 20.25 13.13
C PHE A 295 23.77 20.05 11.62
N THR A 296 22.52 19.91 11.13
CA THR A 296 22.28 19.50 9.74
C THR A 296 22.73 20.55 8.74
N LYS A 297 22.54 21.86 8.99
CA LYS A 297 23.02 22.93 8.11
C LYS A 297 24.53 23.11 8.06
N ALA A 298 25.26 22.51 9.01
CA ALA A 298 26.72 22.54 9.05
C ALA A 298 27.36 21.37 8.26
N HIS A 299 26.58 20.37 7.86
CA HIS A 299 27.05 19.17 7.18
C HIS A 299 26.31 18.94 5.85
N THR A 300 26.96 18.24 4.93
CA THR A 300 26.35 17.78 3.68
C THR A 300 25.38 16.63 3.93
N VAL A 301 24.48 16.36 2.99
CA VAL A 301 23.56 15.20 3.04
C VAL A 301 24.35 13.90 3.24
N ASP A 302 25.43 13.71 2.48
CA ASP A 302 26.24 12.49 2.54
C ASP A 302 26.92 12.32 3.91
N GLU A 303 27.51 13.38 4.48
CA GLU A 303 28.11 13.34 5.82
C GLU A 303 27.08 12.98 6.90
N ILE A 304 25.87 13.58 6.83
CA ILE A 304 24.80 13.27 7.79
C ILE A 304 24.36 11.81 7.64
N VAL A 305 24.17 11.33 6.42
CA VAL A 305 23.71 9.96 6.15
C VAL A 305 24.76 8.94 6.61
N GLU A 306 26.06 9.20 6.42
CA GLU A 306 27.14 8.34 6.89
C GLU A 306 27.10 8.21 8.42
N VAL A 307 27.06 9.32 9.13
CA VAL A 307 27.04 9.33 10.60
C VAL A 307 25.74 8.71 11.13
N ALA A 308 24.58 9.10 10.61
CA ALA A 308 23.28 8.56 11.04
C ALA A 308 23.19 7.05 10.83
N SER A 309 23.71 6.55 9.70
CA SER A 309 23.77 5.10 9.43
C SER A 309 24.62 4.34 10.46
N ALA A 310 25.75 4.93 10.92
CA ALA A 310 26.58 4.35 11.97
C ALA A 310 25.86 4.25 13.32
N PHE A 311 24.98 5.21 13.62
CA PHE A 311 24.08 5.19 14.78
C PHE A 311 22.81 4.36 14.55
N ARG A 312 22.65 3.71 13.38
CA ARG A 312 21.46 2.95 12.99
C ARG A 312 20.17 3.77 12.99
N ILE A 313 20.28 5.04 12.71
CA ILE A 313 19.13 5.94 12.51
C ILE A 313 18.68 5.77 11.06
N PRO A 314 17.40 5.49 10.83
CA PRO A 314 16.84 5.46 9.48
C PRO A 314 17.00 6.81 8.79
N CYS A 315 17.69 6.84 7.67
CA CYS A 315 18.06 8.07 6.97
C CYS A 315 18.36 7.85 5.49
N GLY A 316 18.39 8.92 4.73
CA GLY A 316 18.82 8.93 3.34
C GLY A 316 18.70 10.32 2.69
N PRO A 317 19.10 10.47 1.43
CA PRO A 317 18.79 11.67 0.66
C PRO A 317 17.28 11.74 0.37
N VAL A 318 16.74 12.94 0.22
CA VAL A 318 15.35 13.12 -0.22
C VAL A 318 15.29 13.06 -1.74
N GLY A 319 14.55 12.07 -2.26
CA GLY A 319 14.46 11.82 -3.69
C GLY A 319 13.44 12.71 -4.42
N ASP A 320 13.72 13.00 -5.68
CA ASP A 320 12.79 13.57 -6.65
C ASP A 320 12.95 12.90 -8.02
N GLY A 321 12.15 13.30 -9.01
CA GLY A 321 12.18 12.68 -10.34
C GLY A 321 13.51 12.78 -11.08
N LEU A 322 14.35 13.75 -10.73
CA LEU A 322 15.65 13.97 -11.36
C LEU A 322 16.78 13.23 -10.63
N THR A 323 16.75 13.22 -9.30
CA THR A 323 17.85 12.71 -8.47
C THR A 323 17.78 11.20 -8.23
N LEU A 324 16.58 10.63 -8.13
CA LEU A 324 16.37 9.20 -7.86
C LEU A 324 17.17 8.26 -8.77
N PRO A 325 17.19 8.42 -10.10
CA PRO A 325 17.93 7.49 -10.96
C PRO A 325 19.45 7.53 -10.78
N GLY A 326 19.98 8.58 -10.13
CA GLY A 326 21.41 8.80 -9.94
C GLY A 326 21.97 8.31 -8.60
N TYR A 327 21.14 7.85 -7.67
CA TYR A 327 21.64 7.33 -6.38
C TYR A 327 22.41 6.03 -6.58
N ASP A 328 23.59 5.93 -5.98
CA ASP A 328 24.53 4.81 -6.11
C ASP A 328 23.87 3.44 -5.90
N HIS A 329 23.04 3.35 -4.89
CA HIS A 329 22.27 2.14 -4.59
C HIS A 329 21.32 1.71 -5.72
N PHE A 330 20.61 2.65 -6.29
CA PHE A 330 19.68 2.36 -7.38
C PHE A 330 20.39 2.09 -8.70
N VAL A 331 21.55 2.74 -8.92
CA VAL A 331 22.42 2.48 -10.08
C VAL A 331 23.00 1.07 -10.00
N GLU A 332 23.60 0.68 -8.85
CA GLU A 332 24.23 -0.62 -8.68
C GLU A 332 23.19 -1.77 -8.78
N ARG A 333 22.00 -1.58 -8.24
CA ARG A 333 20.90 -2.56 -8.33
C ARG A 333 20.16 -2.54 -9.68
N GLY A 334 20.42 -1.58 -10.54
CA GLY A 334 19.70 -1.43 -11.82
C GLY A 334 18.20 -1.22 -11.65
N VAL A 335 17.80 -0.43 -10.62
CA VAL A 335 16.39 -0.20 -10.28
C VAL A 335 15.66 0.59 -11.37
N PHE A 336 16.32 1.61 -11.91
CA PHE A 336 15.79 2.41 -13.00
C PHE A 336 16.31 1.92 -14.34
N VAL A 337 15.42 1.74 -15.29
CA VAL A 337 15.75 1.19 -16.61
C VAL A 337 15.12 2.01 -17.72
N ASP A 338 15.77 2.00 -18.89
CA ASP A 338 15.25 2.65 -20.09
C ASP A 338 13.95 1.99 -20.56
N HIS A 339 12.96 2.80 -20.85
CA HIS A 339 11.75 2.35 -21.52
C HIS A 339 11.97 2.35 -23.04
N PRO A 340 11.49 1.32 -23.78
CA PRO A 340 11.67 1.25 -25.24
C PRO A 340 11.16 2.48 -26.01
N GLN A 341 10.28 3.27 -25.42
CA GLN A 341 9.69 4.46 -26.01
C GLN A 341 10.32 5.78 -25.51
N GLY A 342 11.55 5.74 -24.94
CA GLY A 342 12.42 6.89 -24.78
C GLY A 342 12.29 7.69 -23.49
N PHE A 343 12.04 7.01 -22.34
CA PHE A 343 12.11 7.61 -21.01
C PHE A 343 12.63 6.58 -19.99
N ILE A 344 12.90 7.00 -18.76
CA ILE A 344 13.37 6.14 -17.66
C ILE A 344 12.20 5.87 -16.70
N GLY A 345 12.11 4.64 -16.17
CA GLY A 345 11.17 4.29 -15.12
C GLY A 345 11.67 3.13 -14.26
N PRO A 346 11.11 2.91 -13.07
CA PRO A 346 11.52 1.80 -12.21
C PRO A 346 11.17 0.44 -12.85
N ARG A 347 12.06 -0.55 -12.69
CA ARG A 347 11.74 -1.96 -12.99
C ARG A 347 10.68 -2.47 -12.02
N PRO A 348 10.02 -3.65 -12.26
CA PRO A 348 9.17 -4.28 -11.26
C PRO A 348 9.87 -4.42 -9.91
N SER A 349 9.14 -4.19 -8.81
CA SER A 349 9.68 -4.14 -7.44
C SER A 349 9.94 -5.51 -6.81
N ILE A 350 9.77 -6.59 -7.56
CA ILE A 350 9.91 -7.97 -7.09
C ILE A 350 10.91 -8.72 -7.97
N GLY A 351 11.74 -9.55 -7.33
CA GLY A 351 12.73 -10.39 -7.99
C GLY A 351 12.61 -11.86 -7.56
N PHE A 352 12.97 -12.77 -8.45
CA PHE A 352 12.89 -14.21 -8.25
C PHE A 352 14.22 -14.88 -8.55
N SER A 353 14.58 -15.94 -7.80
CA SER A 353 15.80 -16.70 -8.08
C SER A 353 15.67 -17.70 -9.22
N GLU A 354 14.47 -18.17 -9.53
CA GLU A 354 14.21 -19.21 -10.54
C GLU A 354 13.29 -18.69 -11.66
N SER A 355 12.21 -17.95 -11.32
CA SER A 355 11.29 -17.37 -12.31
C SER A 355 11.87 -16.09 -12.91
N THR A 356 11.44 -15.76 -14.12
CA THR A 356 11.83 -14.52 -14.81
C THR A 356 10.58 -13.73 -15.18
N LEU A 357 10.53 -12.45 -14.81
CA LEU A 357 9.48 -11.53 -15.24
C LEU A 357 9.59 -11.24 -16.74
N ALA A 358 8.48 -10.81 -17.33
CA ALA A 358 8.46 -10.50 -18.76
C ALA A 358 9.37 -9.30 -19.08
N PRO A 359 10.06 -9.32 -20.21
CA PRO A 359 10.88 -8.17 -20.64
C PRO A 359 9.99 -6.97 -20.89
N ARG A 360 10.50 -5.79 -20.59
CA ARG A 360 9.79 -4.53 -20.87
C ARG A 360 9.54 -4.38 -22.37
N ARG A 361 8.28 -4.17 -22.75
CA ARG A 361 7.82 -3.97 -24.12
C ARG A 361 7.19 -2.59 -24.27
N PRO A 362 7.10 -2.05 -25.51
CA PRO A 362 6.35 -0.83 -25.77
C PRO A 362 4.90 -0.93 -25.33
N ALA A 363 4.30 0.21 -24.97
CA ALA A 363 2.86 0.31 -24.87
C ALA A 363 2.22 0.27 -26.26
N PRO A 364 1.00 -0.27 -26.40
CA PRO A 364 0.33 -0.41 -27.70
C PRO A 364 -0.10 0.95 -28.26
N SER A 365 -0.10 1.08 -29.58
CA SER A 365 -0.89 2.09 -30.25
C SER A 365 -2.38 1.80 -30.09
N LEU A 366 -3.24 2.80 -30.27
CA LEU A 366 -4.69 2.62 -30.19
C LEU A 366 -5.16 1.58 -31.24
N GLY A 367 -5.85 0.52 -30.78
CA GLY A 367 -6.33 -0.57 -31.61
C GLY A 367 -5.25 -1.57 -32.07
N ASP A 368 -4.05 -1.52 -31.48
CA ASP A 368 -2.99 -2.50 -31.78
C ASP A 368 -3.28 -3.83 -31.08
N ALA A 369 -3.86 -4.75 -31.81
CA ALA A 369 -4.19 -6.07 -31.29
C ALA A 369 -2.96 -6.94 -30.94
N GLY A 370 -1.75 -6.53 -31.36
CA GLY A 370 -0.52 -7.27 -31.08
C GLY A 370 -0.49 -8.68 -31.69
N ASP A 371 0.43 -9.51 -31.21
CA ASP A 371 0.50 -10.93 -31.56
C ASP A 371 -0.64 -11.71 -30.86
N GLU A 372 -1.03 -12.87 -31.47
CA GLU A 372 -1.97 -13.77 -30.82
C GLU A 372 -1.39 -14.29 -29.48
N PRO A 373 -2.24 -14.38 -28.43
CA PRO A 373 -1.80 -14.85 -27.12
C PRO A 373 -1.29 -16.30 -27.17
N ASP A 374 -0.35 -16.63 -26.29
CA ASP A 374 0.13 -18.00 -26.09
C ASP A 374 -1.01 -18.85 -25.47
N ASP A 375 -1.46 -19.87 -26.19
CA ASP A 375 -2.50 -20.82 -25.76
C ASP A 375 -1.98 -21.92 -24.83
N GLY A 376 -0.79 -21.80 -24.29
CA GLY A 376 -0.21 -22.75 -23.34
C GLY A 376 -1.08 -22.95 -22.10
N PRO A 377 -0.93 -24.09 -21.40
CA PRO A 377 -1.60 -24.30 -20.13
C PRO A 377 -1.08 -23.28 -19.13
N GLY A 378 -1.93 -22.31 -18.79
CA GLY A 378 -1.59 -21.28 -17.80
C GLY A 378 -1.48 -21.86 -16.39
N PRO A 379 -0.91 -21.09 -15.44
CA PRO A 379 -0.76 -21.50 -14.06
C PRO A 379 -2.10 -21.65 -13.35
N VAL A 380 -2.12 -22.49 -12.30
CA VAL A 380 -3.28 -22.71 -11.42
C VAL A 380 -2.82 -22.73 -9.97
N LEU A 381 -3.71 -22.35 -9.03
CA LEU A 381 -3.42 -22.42 -7.60
C LEU A 381 -4.73 -22.57 -6.80
N GLY A 382 -4.88 -23.67 -6.05
CA GLY A 382 -6.12 -23.97 -5.35
C GLY A 382 -7.28 -24.29 -6.29
N THR A 383 -8.49 -24.39 -5.75
CA THR A 383 -9.72 -24.67 -6.51
C THR A 383 -10.93 -23.85 -6.05
N ASP A 384 -10.79 -23.06 -5.00
CA ASP A 384 -11.83 -22.21 -4.44
C ASP A 384 -11.38 -20.74 -4.53
N PRO A 385 -12.03 -19.91 -5.36
CA PRO A 385 -11.67 -18.48 -5.49
C PRO A 385 -11.73 -17.68 -4.18
N ALA A 386 -12.54 -18.11 -3.21
CA ALA A 386 -12.58 -17.48 -1.89
C ALA A 386 -11.47 -17.98 -0.93
N ARG A 387 -10.90 -19.18 -1.20
CA ARG A 387 -9.86 -19.79 -0.37
C ARG A 387 -8.76 -20.45 -1.22
N PRO A 388 -8.14 -19.70 -2.13
CA PRO A 388 -7.18 -20.27 -3.10
C PRO A 388 -5.92 -20.86 -2.45
N LEU A 389 -5.61 -20.50 -1.21
CA LEU A 389 -4.43 -20.96 -0.46
C LEU A 389 -4.77 -22.01 0.61
N ALA A 390 -5.95 -22.65 0.55
CA ALA A 390 -6.29 -23.72 1.48
C ALA A 390 -5.23 -24.85 1.45
N GLY A 391 -4.67 -25.17 2.62
CA GLY A 391 -3.61 -26.17 2.78
C GLY A 391 -2.18 -25.67 2.56
N VAL A 392 -1.98 -24.40 2.20
CA VAL A 392 -0.66 -23.76 2.17
C VAL A 392 -0.27 -23.36 3.60
N ARG A 393 0.95 -23.70 4.02
CA ARG A 393 1.49 -23.38 5.35
C ARG A 393 2.48 -22.22 5.26
N ILE A 394 2.20 -21.14 6.01
CA ILE A 394 3.03 -19.94 6.06
C ILE A 394 3.74 -19.83 7.42
N LEU A 395 5.05 -19.65 7.39
CA LEU A 395 5.86 -19.28 8.55
C LEU A 395 6.17 -17.78 8.47
N ASP A 396 5.58 -17.00 9.38
CA ASP A 396 5.77 -15.55 9.47
C ASP A 396 6.81 -15.22 10.52
N LEU A 397 7.99 -14.81 10.08
CA LEU A 397 9.08 -14.29 10.92
C LEU A 397 9.07 -12.75 10.96
N GLY A 398 8.15 -12.10 10.24
CA GLY A 398 8.12 -10.66 10.06
C GLY A 398 7.78 -9.88 11.33
N THR A 399 8.19 -8.61 11.35
CA THR A 399 7.89 -7.64 12.42
C THR A 399 7.34 -6.35 11.85
N PHE A 400 6.77 -5.48 12.68
CA PHE A 400 6.12 -4.25 12.27
C PHE A 400 4.95 -4.51 11.30
N TRP A 401 5.00 -4.03 10.04
CA TRP A 401 3.82 -4.04 9.16
C TRP A 401 4.02 -4.82 7.85
N ALA A 402 5.00 -4.50 7.01
CA ALA A 402 5.05 -5.02 5.65
C ALA A 402 5.02 -6.55 5.57
N GLY A 403 5.90 -7.25 6.29
CA GLY A 403 5.92 -8.72 6.36
C GLY A 403 4.65 -9.29 7.00
N PRO A 404 4.28 -8.86 8.23
CA PRO A 404 3.08 -9.33 8.90
C PRO A 404 1.77 -9.10 8.13
N VAL A 405 1.61 -7.96 7.45
CA VAL A 405 0.41 -7.66 6.64
C VAL A 405 0.34 -8.54 5.39
N ALA A 406 1.46 -8.76 4.70
CA ALA A 406 1.54 -9.71 3.58
C ALA A 406 1.12 -11.13 4.02
N ALA A 407 1.65 -11.58 5.17
CA ALA A 407 1.31 -12.88 5.75
C ALA A 407 -0.19 -12.97 6.13
N SER A 408 -0.75 -11.92 6.77
CA SER A 408 -2.17 -11.86 7.13
C SER A 408 -3.09 -11.84 5.91
N PHE A 409 -2.70 -11.14 4.83
CA PHE A 409 -3.43 -11.15 3.57
C PHE A 409 -3.51 -12.57 2.99
N LEU A 410 -2.38 -13.26 2.89
CA LEU A 410 -2.32 -14.64 2.38
C LEU A 410 -3.11 -15.62 3.28
N ARG A 411 -3.11 -15.38 4.60
CA ARG A 411 -3.92 -16.15 5.53
C ARG A 411 -5.43 -15.98 5.27
N VAL A 412 -5.89 -14.77 5.01
CA VAL A 412 -7.31 -14.52 4.67
C VAL A 412 -7.71 -15.23 3.39
N LEU A 413 -6.80 -15.43 2.45
CA LEU A 413 -6.99 -16.27 1.26
C LEU A 413 -6.97 -17.79 1.55
N GLY A 414 -6.92 -18.21 2.82
CA GLY A 414 -7.10 -19.59 3.25
C GLY A 414 -5.85 -20.32 3.73
N ALA A 415 -4.68 -19.69 3.73
CA ALA A 415 -3.45 -20.31 4.21
C ALA A 415 -3.46 -20.54 5.74
N ASP A 416 -2.80 -21.60 6.20
CA ASP A 416 -2.48 -21.85 7.59
C ASP A 416 -1.21 -21.07 7.96
N LEU A 417 -1.25 -20.26 9.03
CA LEU A 417 -0.15 -19.36 9.37
C LEU A 417 0.32 -19.53 10.81
N VAL A 418 1.63 -19.67 10.97
CA VAL A 418 2.32 -19.61 12.26
C VAL A 418 3.26 -18.42 12.26
N LYS A 419 3.05 -17.49 13.22
CA LYS A 419 3.98 -16.37 13.49
C LYS A 419 4.95 -16.78 14.58
N VAL A 420 6.23 -16.54 14.36
CA VAL A 420 7.29 -16.66 15.37
C VAL A 420 7.63 -15.28 15.89
N GLU A 421 7.57 -15.10 17.20
CA GLU A 421 7.95 -13.85 17.87
C GLU A 421 8.91 -14.13 19.03
N SER A 422 9.74 -13.17 19.41
CA SER A 422 10.63 -13.28 20.55
C SER A 422 10.00 -12.65 21.80
N HIS A 423 10.00 -13.36 22.92
CA HIS A 423 9.62 -12.80 24.24
C HIS A 423 10.76 -11.99 24.88
N VAL A 424 12.00 -12.14 24.37
CA VAL A 424 13.18 -11.37 24.79
C VAL A 424 13.21 -10.01 24.09
N ARG A 425 12.87 -9.99 22.81
CA ARG A 425 12.78 -8.77 22.00
C ARG A 425 11.50 -8.80 21.19
N LEU A 426 10.43 -8.25 21.77
CA LEU A 426 9.11 -8.21 21.18
C LEU A 426 9.11 -7.45 19.84
N ASP A 427 8.09 -7.74 19.02
CA ASP A 427 7.77 -6.89 17.89
C ASP A 427 7.63 -5.43 18.34
N GLY A 428 8.35 -4.53 17.69
CA GLY A 428 8.34 -3.10 18.04
C GLY A 428 6.95 -2.48 18.01
N MET A 429 6.04 -3.02 17.20
CA MET A 429 4.66 -2.55 17.14
C MET A 429 3.88 -2.82 18.44
N ARG A 430 4.24 -3.81 19.26
CA ARG A 430 3.59 -4.02 20.56
C ARG A 430 3.72 -2.83 21.50
N TRP A 431 4.78 -2.01 21.33
CA TRP A 431 5.04 -0.82 22.14
C TRP A 431 4.46 0.49 21.57
N ALA A 432 3.88 0.45 20.38
CA ALA A 432 3.37 1.63 19.67
C ALA A 432 1.92 1.98 20.07
N ALA A 433 1.59 1.92 21.36
CA ALA A 433 0.24 2.21 21.84
C ALA A 433 -0.02 3.71 22.06
N GLY A 434 1.01 4.51 22.40
CA GLY A 434 0.88 5.95 22.64
C GLY A 434 0.26 6.34 23.99
N TYR A 435 -0.07 5.38 24.88
CA TYR A 435 -0.67 5.57 26.19
C TYR A 435 -0.18 4.51 27.18
N GLN A 436 -0.43 4.69 28.49
CA GLN A 436 0.03 3.81 29.55
C GLN A 436 -1.11 2.93 30.09
N ARG A 437 -0.92 1.59 30.09
CA ARG A 437 -1.82 0.61 30.64
C ARG A 437 -1.06 -0.61 31.14
N ASP A 438 -1.70 -1.43 32.01
CA ASP A 438 -1.20 -2.76 32.35
C ASP A 438 -1.17 -3.64 31.10
N HIS A 439 -0.16 -4.47 30.96
CA HIS A 439 0.07 -5.28 29.76
C HIS A 439 0.14 -4.43 28.48
N LEU A 440 0.86 -3.32 28.53
CA LEU A 440 0.92 -2.31 27.46
C LEU A 440 1.19 -2.92 26.08
N TRP A 441 1.99 -3.99 26.02
CA TRP A 441 2.33 -4.71 24.79
C TRP A 441 1.17 -5.42 24.09
N GLU A 442 -0.01 -5.47 24.72
CA GLU A 442 -1.24 -6.03 24.14
C GLU A 442 -2.23 -4.95 23.68
N TRP A 443 -1.87 -3.65 23.76
CA TRP A 443 -2.79 -2.54 23.52
C TRP A 443 -2.48 -1.74 22.25
N SER A 444 -1.57 -2.19 21.39
CA SER A 444 -1.21 -1.45 20.18
C SER A 444 -2.16 -1.73 19.01
N PRO A 445 -2.91 -0.72 18.51
CA PRO A 445 -3.72 -0.86 17.30
C PRO A 445 -2.91 -1.31 16.09
N GLY A 446 -1.66 -0.84 15.96
CA GLY A 446 -0.76 -1.24 14.87
C GLY A 446 -0.38 -2.72 14.90
N TYR A 447 -0.18 -3.29 16.09
CA TYR A 447 0.05 -4.73 16.23
C TYR A 447 -1.22 -5.55 15.93
N HIS A 448 -2.36 -5.13 16.48
CA HIS A 448 -3.65 -5.78 16.26
C HIS A 448 -4.02 -5.82 14.76
N GLY A 449 -3.92 -4.69 14.08
CA GLY A 449 -4.28 -4.60 12.67
C GLY A 449 -3.39 -5.43 11.74
N ALA A 450 -2.11 -5.61 12.09
CA ALA A 450 -1.18 -6.41 11.28
C ALA A 450 -1.27 -7.92 11.54
N ASN A 451 -1.86 -8.36 12.66
CA ASN A 451 -1.76 -9.76 13.11
C ASN A 451 -3.11 -10.45 13.43
N PRO A 452 -4.26 -10.08 12.82
CA PRO A 452 -5.53 -10.70 13.17
C PRO A 452 -5.51 -12.20 12.86
N GLY A 453 -6.03 -12.99 13.80
CA GLY A 453 -6.26 -14.43 13.66
C GLY A 453 -5.02 -15.29 13.42
N LYS A 454 -3.81 -14.80 13.67
CA LYS A 454 -2.58 -15.59 13.54
C LYS A 454 -2.42 -16.59 14.69
N THR A 455 -1.81 -17.72 14.41
CA THR A 455 -1.28 -18.64 15.43
C THR A 455 0.12 -18.15 15.79
N LEU A 456 0.40 -17.87 17.08
CA LEU A 456 1.68 -17.30 17.51
C LEU A 456 2.42 -18.24 18.45
N VAL A 457 3.71 -18.48 18.17
CA VAL A 457 4.67 -19.16 19.03
C VAL A 457 5.80 -18.19 19.41
N THR A 458 6.20 -18.17 20.67
CA THR A 458 7.40 -17.42 21.09
C THR A 458 8.63 -18.31 21.08
N LEU A 459 9.72 -17.80 20.49
CA LEU A 459 11.00 -18.47 20.45
C LEU A 459 12.15 -17.46 20.59
N ASP A 460 13.12 -17.75 21.45
CA ASP A 460 14.42 -17.06 21.43
C ASP A 460 15.35 -17.71 20.40
N LEU A 461 15.41 -17.11 19.22
CA LEU A 461 16.24 -17.59 18.09
C LEU A 461 17.74 -17.34 18.29
N THR A 462 18.16 -16.75 19.40
CA THR A 462 19.58 -16.63 19.76
C THR A 462 20.12 -17.90 20.44
N THR A 463 19.22 -18.84 20.82
CA THR A 463 19.55 -20.11 21.47
C THR A 463 19.55 -21.27 20.46
N ASP A 464 20.41 -22.27 20.70
CA ASP A 464 20.46 -23.48 19.85
C ASP A 464 19.12 -24.22 19.85
N ALA A 465 18.44 -24.31 21.00
CA ALA A 465 17.14 -24.97 21.10
C ALA A 465 16.03 -24.20 20.34
N GLY A 466 16.04 -22.87 20.36
CA GLY A 466 15.14 -22.06 19.56
C GLY A 466 15.39 -22.24 18.06
N GLN A 467 16.64 -22.34 17.64
CA GLN A 467 17.02 -22.64 16.26
C GLN A 467 16.59 -24.04 15.81
N GLU A 468 16.65 -25.04 16.70
CA GLU A 468 16.20 -26.40 16.41
C GLU A 468 14.68 -26.45 16.16
N VAL A 469 13.90 -25.78 17.00
CA VAL A 469 12.44 -25.63 16.82
C VAL A 469 12.12 -24.90 15.52
N LEU A 470 12.78 -23.76 15.25
CA LEU A 470 12.62 -23.03 13.98
C LEU A 470 12.94 -23.93 12.79
N GLY A 471 14.00 -24.73 12.88
CA GLY A 471 14.36 -25.69 11.84
C GLY A 471 13.24 -26.67 11.54
N THR A 472 12.54 -27.18 12.56
CA THR A 472 11.40 -28.10 12.38
C THR A 472 10.21 -27.39 11.73
N LEU A 473 9.96 -26.12 12.07
CA LEU A 473 8.93 -25.32 11.39
C LEU A 473 9.26 -25.10 9.90
N LEU A 474 10.52 -24.79 9.58
CA LEU A 474 11.00 -24.63 8.20
C LEU A 474 10.84 -25.90 7.35
N ASP A 475 11.00 -27.10 7.93
CA ASP A 475 10.87 -28.37 7.20
C ASP A 475 9.48 -28.57 6.62
N THR A 476 8.47 -27.93 7.18
CA THR A 476 7.05 -28.09 6.78
C THR A 476 6.41 -26.84 6.19
N ALA A 477 7.13 -25.71 6.16
CA ALA A 477 6.59 -24.45 5.63
C ALA A 477 6.58 -24.44 4.09
N ASP A 478 5.44 -24.12 3.50
CA ASP A 478 5.34 -23.85 2.06
C ASP A 478 5.88 -22.47 1.70
N VAL A 479 5.65 -21.50 2.59
CA VAL A 479 6.12 -20.11 2.45
C VAL A 479 6.76 -19.66 3.75
N VAL A 480 7.92 -19.03 3.64
CA VAL A 480 8.60 -18.34 4.75
C VAL A 480 8.64 -16.86 4.42
N ILE A 481 8.22 -16.01 5.36
CA ILE A 481 8.15 -14.55 5.19
C ILE A 481 9.00 -13.87 6.24
N GLU A 482 9.88 -12.94 5.82
CA GLU A 482 10.66 -12.08 6.72
C GLU A 482 10.85 -10.68 6.13
N ASN A 483 11.05 -9.68 7.00
CA ASN A 483 11.31 -8.29 6.58
C ASN A 483 12.41 -7.61 7.43
N PHE A 484 13.35 -8.39 7.92
CA PHE A 484 14.52 -7.88 8.61
C PHE A 484 15.58 -7.36 7.63
N SER A 485 16.56 -6.62 8.17
CA SER A 485 17.77 -6.37 7.39
C SER A 485 18.50 -7.69 7.09
N PRO A 486 19.13 -7.84 5.93
CA PRO A 486 19.78 -9.09 5.53
C PRO A 486 20.75 -9.64 6.57
N ARG A 487 21.49 -8.77 7.25
CA ARG A 487 22.43 -9.14 8.30
C ARG A 487 21.77 -9.89 9.47
N VAL A 488 20.53 -9.58 9.83
CA VAL A 488 19.83 -10.25 10.95
C VAL A 488 19.56 -11.70 10.57
N MET A 489 18.96 -11.95 9.41
CA MET A 489 18.67 -13.30 8.94
C MET A 489 19.95 -14.11 8.71
N ASP A 490 20.99 -13.47 8.18
CA ASP A 490 22.31 -14.09 8.01
C ASP A 490 22.89 -14.52 9.37
N SER A 491 22.74 -13.68 10.44
CA SER A 491 23.22 -14.01 11.79
C SER A 491 22.44 -15.13 12.47
N TRP A 492 21.17 -15.34 12.11
CA TRP A 492 20.34 -16.45 12.58
C TRP A 492 20.52 -17.72 11.73
N GLY A 493 21.31 -17.65 10.65
CA GLY A 493 21.51 -18.77 9.74
C GLY A 493 20.30 -19.10 8.87
N VAL A 494 19.29 -18.24 8.81
CA VAL A 494 18.09 -18.39 7.98
C VAL A 494 18.35 -17.78 6.60
N THR A 495 19.32 -18.31 5.90
CA THR A 495 19.68 -17.93 4.54
C THR A 495 18.88 -18.76 3.53
N TRP A 496 18.76 -18.28 2.27
CA TRP A 496 18.13 -19.07 1.21
C TRP A 496 18.71 -20.47 1.07
N ASP A 497 20.03 -20.58 1.08
CA ASP A 497 20.71 -21.89 0.98
C ASP A 497 20.37 -22.81 2.17
N ALA A 498 20.19 -22.26 3.36
CA ALA A 498 19.80 -23.04 4.53
C ALA A 498 18.35 -23.52 4.43
N VAL A 499 17.41 -22.64 4.04
CA VAL A 499 16.01 -22.97 3.83
C VAL A 499 15.85 -23.99 2.72
N ARG A 500 16.47 -23.77 1.56
CA ARG A 500 16.40 -24.66 0.40
C ARG A 500 16.94 -26.06 0.68
N ARG A 501 18.02 -26.17 1.49
CA ARG A 501 18.56 -27.49 1.90
C ARG A 501 17.59 -28.27 2.77
N ARG A 502 16.83 -27.61 3.63
CA ARG A 502 15.83 -28.24 4.50
C ARG A 502 14.56 -28.57 3.73
N ASN A 503 14.06 -27.62 2.97
CA ASN A 503 12.83 -27.74 2.22
C ASN A 503 13.00 -27.18 0.79
N PRO A 504 13.33 -28.00 -0.20
CA PRO A 504 13.52 -27.54 -1.58
C PRO A 504 12.25 -26.99 -2.26
N ARG A 505 11.08 -27.22 -1.65
CA ARG A 505 9.80 -26.70 -2.15
C ARG A 505 9.39 -25.38 -1.50
N ALA A 506 10.10 -24.91 -0.47
CA ALA A 506 9.76 -23.68 0.21
C ALA A 506 9.93 -22.45 -0.70
N VAL A 507 8.92 -21.58 -0.70
CA VAL A 507 9.00 -20.22 -1.22
C VAL A 507 9.49 -19.32 -0.09
N TYR A 508 10.61 -18.64 -0.28
CA TYR A 508 11.19 -17.77 0.75
C TYR A 508 11.10 -16.31 0.34
N LEU A 509 10.17 -15.58 0.93
CA LEU A 509 10.02 -14.13 0.76
C LEU A 509 10.92 -13.37 1.71
N ARG A 510 11.84 -12.58 1.17
CA ARG A 510 12.65 -11.60 1.87
C ARG A 510 12.25 -10.18 1.44
N ALA A 511 11.75 -9.38 2.39
CA ALA A 511 11.25 -8.03 2.16
C ALA A 511 12.01 -6.98 2.98
N PRO A 512 13.35 -6.83 2.80
CA PRO A 512 14.14 -5.83 3.52
C PRO A 512 13.83 -4.41 3.03
N ALA A 513 14.22 -3.42 3.81
CA ALA A 513 14.01 -2.01 3.46
C ALA A 513 14.62 -1.64 2.09
N PHE A 514 15.91 -2.00 1.86
CA PHE A 514 16.68 -1.56 0.69
C PHE A 514 17.13 -2.70 -0.23
N GLY A 515 16.78 -3.96 0.04
CA GLY A 515 17.17 -5.11 -0.78
C GLY A 515 18.27 -5.97 -0.18
N LEU A 516 18.61 -7.04 -0.90
CA LEU A 516 19.57 -8.06 -0.44
C LEU A 516 21.02 -7.74 -0.82
N ASP A 517 21.25 -6.76 -1.68
CA ASP A 517 22.54 -6.31 -2.18
C ASP A 517 22.59 -4.78 -2.33
N GLY A 518 23.69 -4.26 -2.86
CA GLY A 518 23.91 -2.82 -3.08
C GLY A 518 24.40 -2.08 -1.82
N PRO A 519 24.84 -0.83 -1.96
CA PRO A 519 25.50 -0.05 -0.90
C PRO A 519 24.65 0.19 0.35
N TRP A 520 23.32 0.20 0.22
CA TRP A 520 22.41 0.48 1.34
C TRP A 520 21.79 -0.78 1.96
N ARG A 521 22.21 -1.95 1.53
CA ARG A 521 21.70 -3.27 1.92
C ARG A 521 21.42 -3.43 3.43
N ASP A 522 22.34 -2.95 4.27
CA ASP A 522 22.27 -3.10 5.72
C ASP A 522 21.73 -1.88 6.46
N ARG A 523 21.29 -0.83 5.73
CA ARG A 523 20.63 0.33 6.32
C ARG A 523 19.27 -0.05 6.89
N VAL A 524 18.90 0.61 7.99
CA VAL A 524 17.56 0.49 8.60
C VAL A 524 16.61 1.43 7.88
N GLY A 525 15.37 1.00 7.65
CA GLY A 525 14.32 1.83 7.07
C GLY A 525 12.93 1.39 7.52
N PHE A 526 12.03 2.35 7.62
CA PHE A 526 10.61 2.18 7.85
C PHE A 526 9.82 2.81 6.69
N ALA A 527 8.49 2.64 6.65
CA ALA A 527 7.64 3.28 5.65
C ALA A 527 8.00 4.75 5.42
N MET A 528 8.14 5.54 6.50
CA MET A 528 8.47 6.96 6.42
C MET A 528 9.81 7.21 5.74
N THR A 529 10.82 6.38 5.98
CA THR A 529 12.11 6.48 5.29
C THR A 529 11.96 6.20 3.80
N MET A 530 11.15 5.19 3.44
CA MET A 530 10.85 4.88 2.03
C MET A 530 10.09 6.01 1.35
N GLU A 531 9.16 6.67 2.06
CA GLU A 531 8.40 7.81 1.57
C GLU A 531 9.29 9.04 1.31
N GLN A 532 10.29 9.26 2.16
CA GLN A 532 11.26 10.34 2.02
C GLN A 532 12.23 10.07 0.87
N VAL A 533 12.93 8.93 0.93
CA VAL A 533 13.97 8.56 -0.04
C VAL A 533 13.39 8.25 -1.41
N GLY A 534 12.22 7.60 -1.47
CA GLY A 534 11.51 7.22 -2.69
C GLY A 534 10.78 8.37 -3.39
N GLY A 535 10.83 9.60 -2.84
CA GLY A 535 10.27 10.79 -3.49
C GLY A 535 8.78 11.07 -3.24
N LEU A 536 8.06 10.24 -2.50
CA LEU A 536 6.63 10.49 -2.20
C LEU A 536 6.43 11.75 -1.36
N ALA A 537 7.32 11.99 -0.41
CA ALA A 537 7.31 13.20 0.39
C ALA A 537 7.55 14.48 -0.44
N ASN A 538 8.28 14.38 -1.56
CA ASN A 538 8.48 15.52 -2.46
C ASN A 538 7.19 15.99 -3.15
N ARG A 539 6.16 15.14 -3.21
CA ARG A 539 4.84 15.47 -3.78
C ARG A 539 3.83 15.94 -2.72
N THR A 540 4.16 15.85 -1.42
CA THR A 540 3.25 16.12 -0.31
C THR A 540 3.69 17.36 0.45
N GLY A 541 2.80 18.34 0.57
CA GLY A 541 3.07 19.64 1.24
C GLY A 541 2.56 20.82 0.45
N HIS A 542 2.55 21.99 1.06
CA HIS A 542 2.30 23.24 0.34
C HIS A 542 3.54 23.66 -0.49
N PRO A 543 3.38 24.37 -1.62
CA PRO A 543 4.51 24.75 -2.48
C PRO A 543 5.63 25.48 -1.75
N ASP A 544 5.28 26.40 -0.85
CA ASP A 544 6.20 27.24 -0.07
C ASP A 544 6.44 26.72 1.36
N GLY A 545 5.87 25.54 1.69
CA GLY A 545 5.93 24.92 3.01
C GLY A 545 6.96 23.78 3.10
N PRO A 546 7.06 23.16 4.29
CA PRO A 546 7.86 21.96 4.46
C PRO A 546 7.27 20.80 3.66
N ARG A 547 8.14 19.87 3.22
CA ARG A 547 7.73 18.57 2.69
C ARG A 547 7.17 17.71 3.82
N LEU A 548 6.04 17.07 3.58
CA LEU A 548 5.35 16.25 4.56
C LEU A 548 5.35 14.76 4.13
N LEU A 549 5.14 13.88 5.10
CA LEU A 549 5.12 12.43 4.86
C LEU A 549 3.69 11.94 4.60
N PRO A 550 3.51 10.96 3.71
CA PRO A 550 2.28 10.15 3.66
C PRO A 550 1.92 9.47 4.98
N GLN A 551 2.92 9.11 5.80
CA GLN A 551 2.83 8.50 7.14
C GLN A 551 2.34 7.04 7.16
N GLY A 552 2.91 6.19 6.32
CA GLY A 552 2.80 4.74 6.47
C GLY A 552 2.19 3.92 5.34
N PRO A 553 1.50 4.48 4.34
CA PRO A 553 0.86 3.68 3.30
C PRO A 553 1.82 2.79 2.49
N VAL A 554 3.10 3.15 2.42
CA VAL A 554 4.12 2.38 1.69
C VAL A 554 4.31 0.96 2.23
N ASP A 555 4.22 0.72 3.54
CA ASP A 555 4.34 -0.64 4.09
C ASP A 555 3.21 -1.54 3.60
N MET A 556 1.97 -1.04 3.54
CA MET A 556 0.81 -1.79 3.06
C MET A 556 0.91 -2.03 1.54
N PHE A 557 1.35 -1.03 0.80
CA PHE A 557 1.60 -1.12 -0.63
C PHE A 557 2.68 -2.19 -0.95
N ALA A 558 3.81 -2.16 -0.25
CA ALA A 558 4.88 -3.15 -0.38
C ALA A 558 4.43 -4.56 0.04
N ALA A 559 3.63 -4.67 1.11
CA ALA A 559 3.05 -5.94 1.55
C ALA A 559 2.21 -6.61 0.44
N MET A 560 1.42 -5.83 -0.30
CA MET A 560 0.60 -6.36 -1.39
C MET A 560 1.44 -6.77 -2.61
N HIS A 561 2.50 -6.04 -2.94
CA HIS A 561 3.46 -6.49 -3.97
C HIS A 561 4.15 -7.80 -3.56
N ALA A 562 4.52 -7.93 -2.29
CA ALA A 562 5.06 -9.17 -1.75
C ALA A 562 4.03 -10.33 -1.81
N ALA A 563 2.75 -10.05 -1.55
CA ALA A 563 1.69 -11.05 -1.70
C ALA A 563 1.51 -11.51 -3.16
N VAL A 564 1.54 -10.58 -4.13
CA VAL A 564 1.57 -10.92 -5.58
C VAL A 564 2.75 -11.84 -5.88
N ALA A 565 3.95 -11.49 -5.39
CA ALA A 565 5.16 -12.29 -5.64
C ALA A 565 5.05 -13.72 -5.06
N VAL A 566 4.47 -13.87 -3.85
CA VAL A 566 4.23 -15.19 -3.25
C VAL A 566 3.24 -16.00 -4.08
N LEU A 567 2.14 -15.41 -4.55
CA LEU A 567 1.16 -16.09 -5.40
C LEU A 567 1.78 -16.56 -6.72
N LEU A 568 2.59 -15.71 -7.37
CA LEU A 568 3.33 -16.07 -8.58
C LEU A 568 4.30 -17.24 -8.33
N ALA A 569 5.06 -17.18 -7.24
CA ALA A 569 6.01 -18.25 -6.90
C ALA A 569 5.33 -19.55 -6.51
N LEU A 570 4.19 -19.52 -5.83
CA LEU A 570 3.38 -20.70 -5.52
C LEU A 570 2.82 -21.33 -6.80
N ALA A 571 2.26 -20.52 -7.71
CA ALA A 571 1.75 -20.99 -8.99
C ALA A 571 2.86 -21.61 -9.86
N ASP A 572 4.05 -20.99 -9.88
CA ASP A 572 5.21 -21.55 -10.57
C ASP A 572 5.72 -22.85 -9.92
N ARG A 573 5.69 -22.94 -8.59
CA ARG A 573 6.03 -24.16 -7.84
C ARG A 573 5.11 -25.34 -8.18
N GLU A 574 3.82 -25.10 -8.40
CA GLU A 574 2.89 -26.17 -8.81
C GLU A 574 3.30 -26.75 -10.19
N ARG A 575 3.86 -25.93 -11.05
CA ARG A 575 4.36 -26.33 -12.37
C ARG A 575 5.74 -27.00 -12.32
N THR A 576 6.66 -26.44 -11.52
CA THR A 576 8.09 -26.84 -11.51
C THR A 576 8.43 -27.89 -10.45
N GLY A 577 7.64 -27.98 -9.40
CA GLY A 577 7.90 -28.81 -8.22
C GLY A 577 8.92 -28.24 -7.24
N THR A 578 9.51 -27.06 -7.51
CA THR A 578 10.56 -26.43 -6.70
C THR A 578 10.13 -25.07 -6.15
N GLY A 579 10.57 -24.74 -4.91
CA GLY A 579 10.44 -23.42 -4.34
C GLY A 579 11.50 -22.46 -4.86
N GLN A 580 11.41 -21.18 -4.44
CA GLN A 580 12.35 -20.14 -4.86
C GLN A 580 12.47 -19.03 -3.84
N LEU A 581 13.58 -18.29 -3.92
CA LEU A 581 13.74 -17.03 -3.20
C LEU A 581 12.99 -15.92 -3.93
N ILE A 582 12.26 -15.12 -3.16
CA ILE A 582 11.66 -13.86 -3.60
C ILE A 582 12.37 -12.73 -2.87
N GLU A 583 12.77 -11.73 -3.61
CA GLU A 583 13.23 -10.44 -3.08
C GLU A 583 12.16 -9.38 -3.38
N ALA A 584 11.66 -8.69 -2.34
CA ALA A 584 10.67 -7.63 -2.45
C ALA A 584 11.05 -6.43 -1.58
N PRO A 585 12.02 -5.58 -2.00
CA PRO A 585 12.47 -4.45 -1.21
C PRO A 585 11.40 -3.39 -1.05
N LEU A 586 11.20 -2.86 0.17
CA LEU A 586 10.20 -1.83 0.44
C LEU A 586 10.43 -0.58 -0.41
N ILE A 587 11.71 -0.17 -0.57
CA ILE A 587 12.05 1.02 -1.36
C ILE A 587 11.66 0.85 -2.83
N GLU A 588 11.85 -0.32 -3.44
CA GLU A 588 11.51 -0.55 -4.84
C GLU A 588 9.98 -0.54 -5.06
N ALA A 589 9.20 -0.96 -4.06
CA ALA A 589 7.75 -0.77 -4.07
C ALA A 589 7.38 0.72 -4.00
N ALA A 590 7.97 1.49 -3.08
CA ALA A 590 7.74 2.94 -2.98
C ALA A 590 8.02 3.66 -4.32
N LEU A 591 9.09 3.24 -5.02
CA LEU A 591 9.45 3.80 -6.32
C LEU A 591 8.43 3.51 -7.43
N GLN A 592 7.61 2.45 -7.32
CA GLN A 592 6.49 2.25 -8.25
C GLN A 592 5.41 3.33 -8.06
N ALA A 593 5.06 3.62 -6.81
CA ALA A 593 4.05 4.65 -6.49
C ALA A 593 4.52 6.08 -6.80
N SER A 594 5.84 6.31 -6.84
CA SER A 594 6.44 7.61 -7.18
C SER A 594 6.98 7.67 -8.62
N ALA A 595 6.75 6.65 -9.42
CA ALA A 595 7.32 6.49 -10.77
C ALA A 595 7.03 7.66 -11.71
N GLU A 596 5.84 8.29 -11.57
CA GLU A 596 5.43 9.43 -12.40
C GLU A 596 6.46 10.56 -12.39
N GLN A 597 7.08 10.86 -11.23
CA GLN A 597 8.08 11.92 -11.12
C GLN A 597 9.30 11.65 -12.00
N VAL A 598 9.79 10.40 -12.02
CA VAL A 598 10.94 10.00 -12.84
C VAL A 598 10.58 9.95 -14.31
N VAL A 599 9.39 9.46 -14.64
CA VAL A 599 8.86 9.42 -16.01
C VAL A 599 8.75 10.84 -16.58
N GLU A 600 8.13 11.79 -15.85
CA GLU A 600 7.99 13.18 -16.27
C GLU A 600 9.35 13.89 -16.42
N ALA A 601 10.25 13.71 -15.45
CA ALA A 601 11.58 14.31 -15.51
C ALA A 601 12.40 13.79 -16.69
N SER A 602 12.36 12.47 -16.93
CA SER A 602 13.16 11.87 -18.00
C SER A 602 12.56 12.08 -19.41
N ALA A 603 11.22 12.11 -19.53
CA ALA A 603 10.54 12.28 -20.82
C ALA A 603 10.45 13.74 -21.25
N TYR A 604 10.25 14.67 -20.32
CA TYR A 604 9.93 16.07 -20.62
C TYR A 604 10.86 17.08 -19.97
N GLY A 605 11.78 16.65 -19.08
CA GLY A 605 12.67 17.53 -18.35
C GLY A 605 12.00 18.29 -17.18
N ASN A 606 10.78 17.92 -16.81
CA ASN A 606 9.99 18.60 -15.80
C ASN A 606 10.07 17.89 -14.44
N VAL A 607 10.53 18.60 -13.40
CA VAL A 607 10.58 18.07 -12.02
C VAL A 607 9.27 18.41 -11.32
N LEU A 608 8.54 17.38 -10.94
CA LEU A 608 7.30 17.53 -10.18
C LEU A 608 7.58 17.87 -8.71
N GLY A 609 6.84 18.81 -8.16
CA GLY A 609 6.87 19.21 -6.73
C GLY A 609 5.51 19.07 -6.07
N CYS A 610 5.36 19.60 -4.86
CA CYS A 610 4.08 19.68 -4.18
C CYS A 610 3.20 20.79 -4.74
N LEU A 611 1.90 20.52 -4.78
CA LEU A 611 0.86 21.44 -5.24
C LEU A 611 -0.09 21.86 -4.09
N GLY A 612 0.22 21.49 -2.84
CA GLY A 612 -0.74 21.61 -1.75
C GLY A 612 -1.91 20.67 -1.96
N ASN A 613 -3.11 21.22 -1.85
CA ASN A 613 -4.35 20.48 -2.10
C ASN A 613 -4.89 20.64 -3.53
N ARG A 614 -4.20 21.36 -4.40
CA ARG A 614 -4.56 21.53 -5.82
C ARG A 614 -4.08 20.33 -6.66
N SER A 615 -4.69 20.15 -7.82
CA SER A 615 -4.38 19.09 -8.77
C SER A 615 -4.22 19.64 -10.20
N ALA A 616 -3.41 18.96 -11.02
CA ALA A 616 -3.35 19.20 -12.45
C ALA A 616 -4.53 18.53 -13.21
N ALA A 617 -5.12 17.48 -12.61
CA ALA A 617 -6.21 16.69 -13.21
C ALA A 617 -7.61 17.19 -12.84
N ALA A 618 -7.75 17.89 -11.71
CA ALA A 618 -9.06 18.35 -11.20
C ALA A 618 -9.02 19.85 -10.87
N THR A 619 -10.00 20.60 -11.35
CA THR A 619 -10.14 22.05 -11.09
C THR A 619 -11.61 22.44 -11.00
N PRO A 620 -12.07 23.06 -9.88
CA PRO A 620 -11.30 23.26 -8.65
C PRO A 620 -11.01 21.96 -7.91
N GLN A 621 -9.90 21.94 -7.18
CA GLN A 621 -9.64 20.98 -6.12
C GLN A 621 -8.98 21.70 -4.95
N GLY A 622 -9.55 21.53 -3.75
CA GLY A 622 -9.05 22.21 -2.54
C GLY A 622 -9.81 21.84 -1.28
N LEU A 623 -9.29 22.37 -0.17
CA LEU A 623 -9.90 22.31 1.15
C LEU A 623 -10.45 23.68 1.54
N TYR A 624 -11.69 23.73 1.95
CA TYR A 624 -12.39 24.97 2.30
C TYR A 624 -12.86 24.90 3.75
N ARG A 625 -12.52 25.93 4.57
CA ARG A 625 -12.97 26.00 5.97
C ARG A 625 -14.49 26.01 6.04
N THR A 626 -15.05 25.21 6.94
CA THR A 626 -16.48 25.17 7.23
C THR A 626 -16.85 26.14 8.38
N ALA A 627 -18.10 26.16 8.78
CA ALA A 627 -18.57 26.96 9.92
C ALA A 627 -18.03 26.46 11.27
N GLU A 628 -17.60 25.21 11.34
CA GLU A 628 -16.99 24.60 12.52
C GLU A 628 -15.52 25.06 12.67
N ASP A 629 -15.03 25.13 13.91
CA ASP A 629 -13.66 25.55 14.20
C ASP A 629 -12.65 24.48 13.75
N ASP A 630 -11.64 24.91 12.99
CA ASP A 630 -10.58 24.10 12.40
C ASP A 630 -11.08 22.83 11.66
N ARG A 631 -12.23 22.95 10.97
CA ARG A 631 -12.81 21.88 10.13
C ARG A 631 -12.86 22.29 8.67
N TRP A 632 -12.73 21.28 7.79
CA TRP A 632 -12.52 21.50 6.38
C TRP A 632 -13.42 20.61 5.53
N LEU A 633 -13.84 21.15 4.39
CA LEU A 633 -14.59 20.45 3.34
C LEU A 633 -13.67 20.30 2.13
N ALA A 634 -13.39 19.08 1.74
CA ALA A 634 -12.71 18.75 0.49
C ALA A 634 -13.71 18.79 -0.67
N VAL A 635 -13.35 19.45 -1.78
CA VAL A 635 -14.12 19.46 -3.04
C VAL A 635 -13.15 19.21 -4.18
N SER A 636 -13.54 18.38 -5.17
CA SER A 636 -12.72 18.08 -6.34
C SER A 636 -13.60 17.91 -7.56
N ILE A 637 -13.28 18.62 -8.65
CA ILE A 637 -14.06 18.65 -9.90
C ILE A 637 -13.17 18.16 -11.05
N GLU A 638 -13.53 17.02 -11.65
CA GLU A 638 -12.81 16.41 -12.76
C GLU A 638 -13.51 16.64 -14.11
N THR A 639 -14.85 16.76 -14.09
CA THR A 639 -15.67 16.83 -15.32
C THR A 639 -16.48 18.12 -15.42
N ASP A 640 -16.85 18.50 -16.65
CA ASP A 640 -17.71 19.67 -16.89
C ASP A 640 -19.13 19.48 -16.34
N ALA A 641 -19.61 18.22 -16.26
CA ALA A 641 -20.89 17.89 -15.63
C ALA A 641 -20.86 18.18 -14.12
N GLN A 642 -19.78 17.76 -13.43
CA GLN A 642 -19.59 18.07 -12.00
C GLN A 642 -19.46 19.58 -11.77
N TRP A 643 -18.78 20.30 -12.68
CA TRP A 643 -18.66 21.76 -12.61
C TRP A 643 -20.04 22.45 -12.74
N ALA A 644 -20.84 22.07 -13.73
CA ALA A 644 -22.19 22.60 -13.89
C ALA A 644 -23.09 22.31 -12.66
N ASN A 645 -22.95 21.13 -12.06
CA ASN A 645 -23.67 20.79 -10.83
C ASN A 645 -23.23 21.66 -9.65
N LEU A 646 -21.92 21.94 -9.51
CA LEU A 646 -21.40 22.82 -8.46
C LEU A 646 -21.87 24.27 -8.64
N GLN A 647 -21.87 24.78 -9.89
CA GLN A 647 -22.41 26.12 -10.21
C GLN A 647 -23.88 26.25 -9.80
N GLY A 648 -24.70 25.20 -9.97
CA GLY A 648 -26.08 25.17 -9.52
C GLY A 648 -26.29 25.23 -7.99
N LEU A 649 -25.25 25.04 -7.20
CA LEU A 649 -25.31 25.02 -5.73
C LEU A 649 -24.64 26.22 -5.06
N VAL A 650 -23.67 26.83 -5.72
CA VAL A 650 -22.83 27.88 -5.16
C VAL A 650 -22.93 29.15 -5.98
N ASP A 651 -23.60 30.17 -5.44
CA ASP A 651 -23.77 31.46 -6.10
C ASP A 651 -22.40 32.14 -6.35
N GLY A 652 -22.25 32.73 -7.52
CA GLY A 652 -21.05 33.48 -7.91
C GLY A 652 -20.00 32.65 -8.71
N LEU A 653 -20.32 31.42 -9.08
CA LEU A 653 -19.51 30.60 -9.98
C LEU A 653 -19.96 30.68 -11.46
N ASP A 654 -21.15 31.22 -11.76
CA ASP A 654 -21.79 31.17 -13.09
C ASP A 654 -20.95 31.75 -14.23
N ASP A 655 -20.20 32.83 -13.96
CA ASP A 655 -19.40 33.56 -14.94
C ASP A 655 -17.92 33.16 -14.94
N LEU A 656 -17.53 32.14 -14.14
CA LEU A 656 -16.13 31.72 -13.99
C LEU A 656 -15.80 30.54 -14.88
N ASP A 657 -14.62 30.59 -15.53
CA ASP A 657 -14.03 29.47 -16.25
C ASP A 657 -13.21 28.61 -15.27
N ARG A 658 -13.60 27.35 -15.13
CA ARG A 658 -12.95 26.44 -14.15
C ARG A 658 -11.44 26.29 -14.36
N HIS A 659 -10.94 26.45 -15.58
CA HIS A 659 -9.51 26.32 -15.89
C HIS A 659 -8.76 27.66 -15.85
N GLY A 660 -9.47 28.79 -16.09
CA GLY A 660 -8.85 30.13 -16.15
C GLY A 660 -8.91 30.89 -14.85
N ASP A 661 -9.93 30.65 -14.00
CA ASP A 661 -10.25 31.50 -12.83
C ASP A 661 -10.03 30.75 -11.49
N ALA A 662 -9.08 29.82 -11.41
CA ALA A 662 -8.90 28.92 -10.26
C ALA A 662 -8.83 29.65 -8.91
N ASP A 663 -8.04 30.74 -8.79
CA ASP A 663 -7.91 31.49 -7.54
C ASP A 663 -9.23 32.17 -7.13
N ARG A 664 -9.97 32.67 -8.13
CA ARG A 664 -11.29 33.32 -7.89
C ARG A 664 -12.33 32.28 -7.46
N ILE A 665 -12.30 31.10 -8.05
CA ILE A 665 -13.16 29.96 -7.67
C ILE A 665 -12.86 29.58 -6.21
N ASP A 666 -11.60 29.46 -5.81
CA ASP A 666 -11.20 29.13 -4.44
C ASP A 666 -11.70 30.21 -3.44
N GLU A 667 -11.65 31.50 -3.80
CA GLU A 667 -12.21 32.57 -2.98
C GLU A 667 -13.73 32.43 -2.78
N VAL A 668 -14.47 32.16 -3.85
CA VAL A 668 -15.95 31.98 -3.82
C VAL A 668 -16.32 30.75 -2.98
N LEU A 669 -15.69 29.61 -3.24
CA LEU A 669 -15.91 28.38 -2.47
C LEU A 669 -15.54 28.53 -1.00
N GLY A 670 -14.41 29.18 -0.70
CA GLY A 670 -14.01 29.47 0.66
C GLY A 670 -14.99 30.39 1.41
N ALA A 671 -15.56 31.38 0.72
CA ALA A 671 -16.56 32.25 1.31
C ALA A 671 -17.89 31.50 1.54
N TRP A 672 -18.32 30.68 0.59
CA TRP A 672 -19.54 29.87 0.71
C TRP A 672 -19.41 28.86 1.85
N SER A 673 -18.33 28.08 1.87
CA SER A 673 -18.11 26.99 2.83
C SER A 673 -18.05 27.48 4.30
N ARG A 674 -17.44 28.67 4.58
CA ARG A 674 -17.40 29.24 5.93
C ARG A 674 -18.78 29.51 6.54
N GLY A 675 -19.81 29.65 5.71
CA GLY A 675 -21.18 29.84 6.15
C GLY A 675 -21.99 28.55 6.30
N GLN A 676 -21.39 27.39 6.05
CA GLN A 676 -22.07 26.10 5.95
C GLN A 676 -21.58 25.11 7.01
N ALA A 677 -22.48 24.25 7.50
CA ALA A 677 -22.12 23.06 8.27
C ALA A 677 -21.50 22.02 7.33
N GLY A 678 -20.33 21.50 7.70
CA GLY A 678 -19.52 20.66 6.82
C GLY A 678 -20.20 19.38 6.38
N ARG A 679 -20.86 18.64 7.29
CA ARG A 679 -21.60 17.41 6.97
C ARG A 679 -22.82 17.65 6.11
N GLU A 680 -23.56 18.73 6.31
CA GLU A 680 -24.72 19.08 5.47
C GLU A 680 -24.27 19.46 4.07
N SER A 681 -23.14 20.16 3.94
CA SER A 681 -22.55 20.51 2.65
C SER A 681 -22.06 19.30 1.89
N GLU A 682 -21.38 18.37 2.55
CA GLU A 682 -20.99 17.09 1.98
C GLU A 682 -22.18 16.37 1.37
N GLU A 683 -23.26 16.19 2.12
CA GLU A 683 -24.45 15.47 1.64
C GLU A 683 -25.14 16.20 0.47
N ARG A 684 -25.26 17.54 0.53
CA ARG A 684 -25.84 18.34 -0.58
C ARG A 684 -25.02 18.22 -1.87
N LEU A 685 -23.69 18.26 -1.75
CA LEU A 685 -22.80 18.13 -2.90
C LEU A 685 -22.87 16.72 -3.49
N TRP A 686 -22.88 15.68 -2.68
CA TRP A 686 -23.08 14.30 -3.15
C TRP A 686 -24.40 14.11 -3.89
N GLN A 687 -25.50 14.60 -3.34
CA GLN A 687 -26.81 14.52 -3.99
C GLN A 687 -26.86 15.23 -5.35
N ALA A 688 -26.00 16.23 -5.52
CA ALA A 688 -25.85 16.93 -6.81
C ALA A 688 -24.80 16.27 -7.73
N GLY A 689 -24.18 15.15 -7.36
CA GLY A 689 -23.16 14.50 -8.16
C GLY A 689 -21.79 15.19 -8.14
N VAL A 690 -21.49 15.95 -7.09
CA VAL A 690 -20.21 16.64 -6.89
C VAL A 690 -19.35 15.88 -5.88
N PRO A 691 -18.12 15.46 -6.23
CA PRO A 691 -17.19 14.84 -5.29
C PRO A 691 -16.79 15.80 -4.16
N ALA A 692 -17.17 15.45 -2.95
CA ALA A 692 -16.86 16.23 -1.75
C ALA A 692 -16.76 15.35 -0.49
N ALA A 693 -16.03 15.80 0.51
CA ALA A 693 -15.93 15.14 1.81
C ALA A 693 -15.69 16.13 2.94
N PHE A 694 -16.40 16.02 4.03
CA PHE A 694 -16.03 16.64 5.29
C PHE A 694 -14.83 15.90 5.87
N CYS A 695 -13.72 16.61 6.12
CA CYS A 695 -12.50 16.01 6.66
C CYS A 695 -12.78 15.39 8.04
N VAL A 696 -12.60 14.09 8.13
CA VAL A 696 -12.89 13.29 9.32
C VAL A 696 -11.62 13.14 10.16
N HIS A 697 -11.75 13.23 11.47
CA HIS A 697 -10.66 12.82 12.35
C HIS A 697 -10.47 11.29 12.25
N PRO A 698 -9.23 10.76 12.18
CA PRO A 698 -8.99 9.32 11.96
C PRO A 698 -9.62 8.41 13.01
N ASN A 699 -9.67 8.81 14.28
CA ASN A 699 -10.34 8.02 15.32
C ASN A 699 -11.83 7.78 15.00
N HIS A 700 -12.47 8.67 14.24
CA HIS A 700 -13.90 8.63 13.93
C HIS A 700 -14.19 8.32 12.45
N SER A 701 -13.20 7.83 11.70
CA SER A 701 -13.37 7.48 10.28
C SER A 701 -13.94 6.08 10.04
N GLY A 702 -13.97 5.23 11.09
CA GLY A 702 -14.59 3.90 11.05
C GLY A 702 -16.11 3.93 11.21
N GLY A 703 -16.78 2.77 11.05
CA GLY A 703 -18.19 2.57 11.39
C GLY A 703 -19.20 3.36 10.53
N THR A 704 -18.85 3.73 9.32
CA THR A 704 -19.80 4.37 8.39
C THR A 704 -20.84 3.37 7.88
N ALA A 705 -22.00 3.87 7.40
CA ALA A 705 -23.05 3.01 6.83
C ALA A 705 -22.53 2.10 5.69
N GLN A 706 -21.54 2.58 4.91
CA GLN A 706 -20.89 1.77 3.88
C GLN A 706 -20.05 0.65 4.47
N HIS A 707 -19.26 0.92 5.52
CA HIS A 707 -18.46 -0.08 6.22
C HIS A 707 -19.35 -1.16 6.87
N GLU A 708 -20.46 -0.74 7.50
CA GLU A 708 -21.43 -1.66 8.11
C GLU A 708 -22.07 -2.56 7.05
N PHE A 709 -22.54 -1.98 5.94
CA PHE A 709 -23.17 -2.73 4.85
C PHE A 709 -22.22 -3.78 4.26
N ARG A 710 -20.97 -3.40 4.02
CA ARG A 710 -19.96 -4.29 3.43
C ARG A 710 -19.27 -5.20 4.45
N GLY A 711 -19.58 -5.09 5.75
CA GLY A 711 -18.96 -5.88 6.82
C GLY A 711 -17.45 -5.64 6.94
N PHE A 712 -17.01 -4.38 6.71
CA PHE A 712 -15.58 -4.06 6.69
C PHE A 712 -14.94 -4.16 8.07
N LEU A 713 -15.67 -3.83 9.14
CA LEU A 713 -15.23 -4.01 10.52
C LEU A 713 -15.71 -5.36 11.04
N GLN A 714 -14.77 -6.23 11.44
CA GLN A 714 -15.05 -7.50 12.10
C GLN A 714 -14.71 -7.39 13.58
N TRP A 715 -15.68 -7.66 14.45
CA TRP A 715 -15.54 -7.56 15.89
C TRP A 715 -15.10 -8.89 16.49
N TYR A 716 -14.05 -8.86 17.31
CA TYR A 716 -13.54 -10.02 18.01
C TYR A 716 -13.28 -9.70 19.49
N GLU A 717 -13.49 -10.68 20.37
CA GLU A 717 -13.13 -10.62 21.78
C GLU A 717 -11.65 -10.95 21.94
N HIS A 718 -10.86 -9.94 22.33
CA HIS A 718 -9.45 -10.13 22.65
C HIS A 718 -9.28 -10.30 24.16
N PRO A 719 -8.44 -11.25 24.64
CA PRO A 719 -8.32 -11.58 26.07
C PRO A 719 -7.95 -10.40 26.97
N VAL A 720 -7.26 -9.38 26.46
CA VAL A 720 -6.80 -8.23 27.24
C VAL A 720 -7.60 -6.96 26.89
N THR A 721 -7.82 -6.67 25.61
CA THR A 721 -8.47 -5.42 25.18
C THR A 721 -9.99 -5.50 25.11
N GLY A 722 -10.58 -6.70 25.27
CA GLY A 722 -12.02 -6.91 25.14
C GLY A 722 -12.51 -6.84 23.70
N SER A 723 -13.76 -6.44 23.50
CA SER A 723 -14.37 -6.34 22.18
C SER A 723 -13.69 -5.26 21.34
N THR A 724 -13.09 -5.67 20.26
CA THR A 724 -12.23 -4.79 19.41
C THR A 724 -12.61 -4.95 17.94
N PRO A 725 -12.81 -3.84 17.18
CA PRO A 725 -13.05 -3.89 15.75
C PRO A 725 -11.73 -4.06 14.98
N TYR A 726 -11.71 -4.98 14.03
CA TYR A 726 -10.59 -5.22 13.12
C TYR A 726 -10.99 -4.86 11.70
N PHE A 727 -10.10 -4.21 10.95
CA PHE A 727 -10.31 -3.92 9.53
C PHE A 727 -10.10 -5.16 8.69
N SER A 728 -11.11 -5.50 7.89
CA SER A 728 -10.98 -6.51 6.85
C SER A 728 -10.16 -6.00 5.67
N TYR A 729 -9.75 -6.90 4.80
CA TYR A 729 -9.16 -6.52 3.52
C TYR A 729 -10.23 -5.91 2.58
N PRO A 730 -9.83 -4.96 1.69
CA PRO A 730 -10.75 -4.05 1.01
C PRO A 730 -11.48 -4.67 -0.19
N PHE A 731 -11.88 -5.94 -0.11
CA PHE A 731 -12.60 -6.62 -1.19
C PHE A 731 -13.62 -7.62 -0.67
N LEU A 732 -14.62 -7.88 -1.49
CA LEU A 732 -15.57 -8.97 -1.33
C LEU A 732 -15.32 -10.00 -2.44
N VAL A 733 -15.58 -11.28 -2.18
CA VAL A 733 -15.61 -12.34 -3.18
C VAL A 733 -17.05 -12.85 -3.29
N ASP A 734 -17.66 -12.71 -4.46
CA ASP A 734 -19.08 -13.01 -4.69
C ASP A 734 -20.00 -12.39 -3.62
N GLY A 735 -19.74 -11.13 -3.25
CA GLY A 735 -20.50 -10.37 -2.27
C GLY A 735 -20.20 -10.75 -0.80
N ALA A 736 -19.34 -11.71 -0.54
CA ALA A 736 -18.99 -12.15 0.81
C ALA A 736 -17.66 -11.54 1.29
N ARG A 737 -17.64 -11.06 2.54
CA ARG A 737 -16.42 -10.63 3.22
C ARG A 737 -15.64 -11.83 3.74
N LEU A 738 -14.35 -11.92 3.41
CA LEU A 738 -13.50 -12.98 3.94
C LEU A 738 -13.22 -12.75 5.43
N SER A 739 -13.21 -13.83 6.20
CA SER A 739 -13.00 -13.77 7.66
C SER A 739 -11.53 -13.55 8.01
N LEU A 740 -11.28 -12.64 8.95
CA LEU A 740 -9.98 -12.48 9.61
C LEU A 740 -9.63 -13.63 10.57
N GLY A 741 -10.62 -14.48 10.92
CA GLY A 741 -10.43 -15.72 11.68
C GLY A 741 -10.23 -15.54 13.19
N GLY A 742 -10.15 -14.33 13.72
CA GLY A 742 -9.99 -14.05 15.15
C GLY A 742 -9.24 -12.76 15.45
N PRO A 743 -9.07 -12.41 16.74
CA PRO A 743 -8.27 -11.27 17.14
C PRO A 743 -6.78 -11.52 16.89
N ALA A 744 -5.95 -10.50 17.06
CA ALA A 744 -4.50 -10.66 17.13
C ALA A 744 -4.16 -11.53 18.38
N PRO A 745 -3.14 -12.40 18.29
CA PRO A 745 -2.78 -13.24 19.44
C PRO A 745 -2.07 -12.43 20.53
N THR A 746 -2.34 -12.77 21.79
CA THR A 746 -1.46 -12.32 22.89
C THR A 746 -0.09 -12.98 22.79
N LEU A 747 0.91 -12.41 23.47
CA LEU A 747 2.27 -12.95 23.46
C LEU A 747 2.27 -14.41 23.93
N GLY A 748 2.82 -15.30 23.11
CA GLY A 748 2.93 -16.72 23.42
C GLY A 748 1.63 -17.53 23.45
N GLN A 749 0.50 -16.96 23.06
CA GLN A 749 -0.85 -17.55 23.21
C GLN A 749 -0.96 -18.99 22.71
N HIS A 750 -0.30 -19.35 21.64
CA HIS A 750 -0.42 -20.67 21.02
C HIS A 750 0.87 -21.48 21.10
N THR A 751 1.82 -21.08 21.94
CA THR A 751 3.16 -21.69 22.01
C THR A 751 3.08 -23.20 22.24
N ASP A 752 2.33 -23.65 23.26
CA ASP A 752 2.20 -25.07 23.57
C ASP A 752 1.55 -25.85 22.44
N GLN A 753 0.45 -25.32 21.89
CA GLN A 753 -0.25 -25.94 20.76
C GLN A 753 0.68 -26.14 19.55
N VAL A 754 1.51 -25.12 19.23
CA VAL A 754 2.45 -25.21 18.10
C VAL A 754 3.53 -26.24 18.41
N LEU A 755 4.14 -26.22 19.60
CA LEU A 755 5.20 -27.15 20.00
C LEU A 755 4.68 -28.61 20.06
N GLU A 756 3.49 -28.85 20.56
CA GLU A 756 2.83 -30.15 20.55
C GLU A 756 2.60 -30.65 19.10
N SER A 757 2.18 -29.77 18.20
CA SER A 757 1.99 -30.11 16.78
C SER A 757 3.29 -30.53 16.09
N LEU A 758 4.44 -30.11 16.61
CA LEU A 758 5.78 -30.52 16.15
C LEU A 758 6.25 -31.82 16.83
N GLY A 759 5.44 -32.42 17.70
CA GLY A 759 5.70 -33.68 18.38
C GLY A 759 6.46 -33.57 19.71
N LEU A 760 6.58 -32.36 20.28
CA LEU A 760 7.13 -32.18 21.62
C LEU A 760 6.10 -32.57 22.68
N ASP A 761 6.51 -33.34 23.68
CA ASP A 761 5.69 -33.64 24.84
C ASP A 761 5.74 -32.52 25.89
N GLU A 762 4.81 -32.55 26.85
CA GLU A 762 4.71 -31.57 27.94
C GLU A 762 6.05 -31.36 28.69
N ALA A 763 6.81 -32.43 28.90
CA ALA A 763 8.12 -32.35 29.59
C ALA A 763 9.18 -31.64 28.74
N ALA A 764 9.15 -31.81 27.42
CA ALA A 764 10.04 -31.08 26.50
C ALA A 764 9.68 -29.60 26.44
N ILE A 765 8.38 -29.26 26.39
CA ILE A 765 7.90 -27.88 26.41
C ILE A 765 8.26 -27.19 27.73
N ALA A 766 8.08 -27.85 28.86
CA ALA A 766 8.48 -27.33 30.17
C ALA A 766 9.98 -27.02 30.22
N ARG A 767 10.84 -27.91 29.67
CA ARG A 767 12.29 -27.65 29.59
C ARG A 767 12.64 -26.42 28.74
N LEU A 768 11.95 -26.21 27.61
CA LEU A 768 12.19 -25.01 26.81
C LEU A 768 11.85 -23.73 27.57
N ARG A 769 10.78 -23.75 28.40
CA ARG A 769 10.43 -22.65 29.29
C ARG A 769 11.46 -22.43 30.39
N GLU A 770 11.89 -23.50 31.07
CA GLU A 770 12.94 -23.43 32.11
C GLU A 770 14.26 -22.88 31.58
N GLN A 771 14.56 -23.15 30.32
CA GLN A 771 15.76 -22.65 29.63
C GLN A 771 15.59 -21.22 29.09
N GLY A 772 14.42 -20.61 29.20
CA GLY A 772 14.12 -19.29 28.65
C GLY A 772 14.08 -19.23 27.12
N VAL A 773 13.86 -20.37 26.45
CA VAL A 773 13.72 -20.43 24.97
C VAL A 773 12.36 -19.90 24.54
N THR A 774 11.34 -20.10 25.36
CA THR A 774 9.98 -19.63 25.13
C THR A 774 9.34 -19.14 26.43
N ASP A 775 8.51 -18.10 26.33
CA ASP A 775 7.69 -17.58 27.44
C ASP A 775 6.47 -16.83 26.85
N ASP A 776 5.44 -16.61 27.69
CA ASP A 776 4.27 -15.78 27.40
C ASP A 776 4.36 -14.38 28.04
N TRP A 777 5.53 -14.02 28.56
CA TRP A 777 5.78 -12.76 29.26
C TRP A 777 7.07 -12.10 28.77
N PRO A 778 7.09 -10.76 28.60
CA PRO A 778 8.29 -10.05 28.17
C PRO A 778 9.40 -10.12 29.19
N VAL A 779 10.64 -10.39 28.73
CA VAL A 779 11.83 -10.33 29.60
C VAL A 779 12.03 -8.90 30.11
N GLY A 780 12.40 -8.78 31.39
CA GLY A 780 12.65 -7.49 32.03
C GLY A 780 11.41 -6.79 32.61
N ILE A 781 10.22 -7.32 32.39
CA ILE A 781 8.97 -6.84 33.00
C ILE A 781 8.59 -7.79 34.16
N PRO A 782 8.47 -7.29 35.40
CA PRO A 782 8.04 -8.12 36.52
C PRO A 782 6.66 -8.74 36.27
N ARG A 783 6.52 -10.02 36.57
CA ARG A 783 5.17 -10.64 36.62
C ARG A 783 4.39 -10.10 37.82
N PRO A 784 3.07 -9.84 37.72
CA PRO A 784 2.25 -9.30 38.78
C PRO A 784 2.15 -10.24 40.01
#